data_3e6fd6d688cd182600eafe588e86a4c7
#
_entry.id   3e6fd6d688cd182600eafe588e86a4c7
#
_cell.length_a   1.000
_cell.length_b   1.000
_cell.length_c   1.000
_cell.angle_alpha   90.00
_cell.angle_beta   90.00
_cell.angle_gamma   90.00
#
_symmetry.space_group_name_H-M   'P 1'
#
loop_
_entity.id
_entity.type
_entity.pdbx_description
1 polymer ?
#
loop_
_entity_poly.entity_id
_entity_poly.type
_entity_poly.pdbx_seq_one_letter_code
_entity_poly.pdbx_strand_id
1 'polypeptide(L)'
;MKMKKLVLAIALGALSSGAMAQELPPLPVDKGVRIGKLDNGLTYYIRHNAYPEHQADFYIAQKVGSIQEEDNQCGLAHFLEHMCFNGTKHFPGNNLISYLETIGVKFGQNLNAYTSVDETVYNITNVPTMRQGAVDSCLLVLSDWAGALTLDKKEIDKERGVIHEEWRVRTGAQMRIIEKILPKLYPGSKYANRLPIGKMSIVDNFPAKDLRKYYQKWYRPDLQGIVVVGDVDVDHIEAKIKELFGGYKVAKNAAERVYFPVADNDDMIVASGQDKEQTNIVACVMFKHSVTPDSAKNNVAYIIERYYQSIISSMMSSRFQEMSQNPDVPFVYAGLSNGGFLLSNRTKEAVEINAVAKEGKLEECYKTIYREVLRMWKHGFNAAEYDRARKDYLGGLERNYANRNKQENNSYTGAYIRNFLSCEPILSIEDRYSLLTNIAPQIPVEAINEYCKMLFNPTADKNMVVMSLLPEKEGVNYPDDESLKETLKSVRNEDLAAWVDNSKNEPLISQMPAEGKIVKEEKADYDFKVWTLSNGCKVYVRKTDFKDNEVRFAAVSHGGESMYDTNEINTINLFDQGINASGLGNFSNLELQKALSGKQVNVGVNMSTNKESISGTSTPKDLETMFQMTYLYFTNVKADPVNYASEMSTLHTVIANRAANPMTAFNDSITKTLYDNNPRIQNLTAEMIKKADYNRMLEIHKERFANAADFHFVVIGNFEEDSLKSYVQKYIASLPASKDREKAIDRKLYTHKGVRSNIFKRKMEIPQATTALVWMAPCEYNTRNRLLANIAGQILSKRCLDEIREKNGKSYSPSAASGVSFDFKPEARIQIFTASNPDGYEETVNQLKEILKGMTEKVDQIELDKVKEFLIKDNKQSLKNNNYWLSLMTEKLLYGFDVRTDFDKVIKSITTDDIKSFTKSVIDANNMIEVVMIPE
;
A
#
# COMPACT_ATOMS: atom_id res chain seq x y z
N MET A 1 -30.69 4.30 -30.58
CA MET A 1 -32.00 4.75 -30.03
C MET A 1 -32.57 3.80 -28.97
N LYS A 2 -32.47 2.47 -29.10
CA LYS A 2 -32.93 1.50 -28.08
C LYS A 2 -32.08 1.55 -26.78
N MET A 3 -30.76 1.69 -26.91
CA MET A 3 -29.83 1.78 -25.75
C MET A 3 -30.01 3.05 -24.91
N LYS A 4 -30.27 4.23 -25.56
CA LYS A 4 -30.55 5.48 -24.80
C LYS A 4 -31.82 5.40 -23.95
N LYS A 5 -32.88 4.74 -24.47
CA LYS A 5 -34.12 4.54 -23.71
C LYS A 5 -33.94 3.51 -22.58
N LEU A 6 -33.08 2.50 -22.79
CA LEU A 6 -32.74 1.51 -21.78
C LEU A 6 -31.96 2.13 -20.62
N VAL A 7 -30.94 2.95 -20.90
CA VAL A 7 -30.14 3.66 -19.90
C VAL A 7 -30.98 4.63 -19.08
N LEU A 8 -31.92 5.34 -19.72
CA LEU A 8 -32.82 6.26 -19.00
C LEU A 8 -33.83 5.48 -18.12
N ALA A 9 -34.32 4.33 -18.57
CA ALA A 9 -35.19 3.45 -17.79
C ALA A 9 -34.43 2.81 -16.61
N ILE A 10 -33.16 2.46 -16.79
CA ILE A 10 -32.28 1.94 -15.72
C ILE A 10 -31.96 3.06 -14.74
N ALA A 11 -31.66 4.28 -15.22
CA ALA A 11 -31.36 5.44 -14.37
C ALA A 11 -32.56 5.89 -13.53
N LEU A 12 -33.78 5.68 -13.98
CA LEU A 12 -35.01 6.15 -13.35
C LEU A 12 -35.90 5.03 -12.76
N GLY A 13 -35.71 3.77 -13.08
CA GLY A 13 -36.67 2.72 -12.74
C GLY A 13 -36.14 1.36 -12.29
N ALA A 14 -34.88 1.04 -12.44
CA ALA A 14 -34.35 -0.30 -12.15
C ALA A 14 -34.11 -0.56 -10.63
N LEU A 15 -34.29 0.42 -9.80
CA LEU A 15 -34.03 0.32 -8.35
C LEU A 15 -35.28 0.00 -7.50
N SER A 16 -36.45 -0.02 -8.11
CA SER A 16 -37.71 -0.15 -7.34
C SER A 16 -38.36 -1.53 -7.35
N SER A 17 -37.84 -2.52 -8.07
CA SER A 17 -38.39 -3.88 -7.99
C SER A 17 -37.43 -4.94 -8.54
N GLY A 18 -37.21 -6.01 -7.81
CA GLY A 18 -36.47 -7.20 -8.25
C GLY A 18 -37.05 -7.92 -9.49
N ALA A 19 -38.12 -7.41 -10.07
CA ALA A 19 -38.77 -7.92 -11.29
C ALA A 19 -38.12 -7.36 -12.59
N MET A 20 -37.47 -6.18 -12.55
CA MET A 20 -36.86 -5.59 -13.76
C MET A 20 -35.41 -6.06 -14.01
N ALA A 21 -34.72 -6.64 -13.03
CA ALA A 21 -33.37 -7.19 -13.19
C ALA A 21 -33.32 -8.41 -14.13
N GLN A 22 -34.44 -9.04 -14.39
CA GLN A 22 -34.53 -10.22 -15.25
C GLN A 22 -34.53 -9.91 -16.77
N GLU A 23 -34.76 -8.66 -17.18
CA GLU A 23 -34.79 -8.25 -18.59
C GLU A 23 -33.49 -7.65 -19.13
N LEU A 24 -32.48 -7.42 -18.23
CA LEU A 24 -31.20 -6.90 -18.66
C LEU A 24 -30.28 -8.00 -19.18
N PRO A 25 -29.57 -7.76 -20.31
CA PRO A 25 -28.66 -8.76 -20.82
C PRO A 25 -27.55 -9.08 -19.81
N PRO A 26 -27.17 -10.35 -19.66
CA PRO A 26 -26.05 -10.73 -18.81
C PRO A 26 -24.76 -10.08 -19.30
N LEU A 27 -23.84 -9.80 -18.38
CA LEU A 27 -22.53 -9.27 -18.71
C LEU A 27 -21.71 -10.32 -19.47
N PRO A 28 -20.91 -9.92 -20.46
CA PRO A 28 -19.96 -10.81 -21.09
C PRO A 28 -18.90 -11.24 -20.09
N VAL A 29 -18.53 -12.50 -20.10
CA VAL A 29 -17.38 -13.01 -19.37
C VAL A 29 -16.13 -12.80 -20.23
N ASP A 30 -15.03 -12.35 -19.61
CA ASP A 30 -13.74 -12.20 -20.28
C ASP A 30 -13.32 -13.51 -20.98
N LYS A 31 -13.19 -13.47 -22.31
CA LYS A 31 -12.82 -14.63 -23.13
C LYS A 31 -11.36 -15.08 -22.93
N GLY A 32 -10.54 -14.26 -22.29
CA GLY A 32 -9.15 -14.56 -21.98
C GLY A 32 -8.97 -15.54 -20.82
N VAL A 33 -10.02 -15.81 -20.05
CA VAL A 33 -9.98 -16.77 -18.93
C VAL A 33 -10.75 -18.04 -19.28
N ARG A 34 -10.15 -19.20 -19.01
CA ARG A 34 -10.83 -20.49 -19.01
C ARG A 34 -11.32 -20.77 -17.59
N ILE A 35 -12.64 -20.86 -17.45
CA ILE A 35 -13.31 -21.21 -16.19
C ILE A 35 -13.86 -22.63 -16.32
N GLY A 36 -13.60 -23.46 -15.32
CA GLY A 36 -14.15 -24.81 -15.27
C GLY A 36 -14.51 -25.23 -13.84
N LYS A 37 -15.27 -26.33 -13.77
CA LYS A 37 -15.65 -26.96 -12.51
C LYS A 37 -15.49 -28.46 -12.64
N LEU A 38 -14.79 -29.08 -11.70
CA LEU A 38 -14.64 -30.53 -11.62
C LEU A 38 -15.92 -31.16 -11.05
N ASP A 39 -16.11 -32.47 -11.31
CA ASP A 39 -17.26 -33.24 -10.82
C ASP A 39 -17.37 -33.24 -9.28
N ASN A 40 -16.26 -33.07 -8.58
CA ASN A 40 -16.21 -32.95 -7.12
C ASN A 40 -16.52 -31.53 -6.61
N GLY A 41 -16.82 -30.60 -7.48
CA GLY A 41 -17.23 -29.23 -7.13
C GLY A 41 -16.12 -28.18 -7.16
N LEU A 42 -14.84 -28.55 -7.27
CA LEU A 42 -13.72 -27.61 -7.34
C LEU A 42 -13.83 -26.73 -8.59
N THR A 43 -13.69 -25.43 -8.39
CA THR A 43 -13.71 -24.43 -9.48
C THR A 43 -12.29 -24.03 -9.85
N TYR A 44 -12.01 -23.78 -11.14
CA TYR A 44 -10.71 -23.30 -11.56
C TYR A 44 -10.81 -22.18 -12.60
N TYR A 45 -9.80 -21.31 -12.59
CA TYR A 45 -9.62 -20.17 -13.48
C TYR A 45 -8.21 -20.25 -14.05
N ILE A 46 -8.05 -20.27 -15.35
CA ILE A 46 -6.76 -20.33 -16.02
C ILE A 46 -6.71 -19.24 -17.08
N ARG A 47 -5.66 -18.42 -17.05
CA ARG A 47 -5.42 -17.39 -18.05
C ARG A 47 -3.98 -17.43 -18.54
N HIS A 48 -3.78 -17.49 -19.84
CA HIS A 48 -2.51 -17.15 -20.44
C HIS A 48 -2.29 -15.64 -20.38
N ASN A 49 -1.17 -15.20 -19.81
CA ASN A 49 -0.75 -13.81 -19.77
C ASN A 49 0.78 -13.75 -19.94
N ALA A 50 1.25 -13.19 -21.04
CA ALA A 50 2.68 -13.12 -21.36
C ALA A 50 3.38 -11.91 -20.72
N TYR A 51 2.74 -11.21 -19.79
CA TYR A 51 3.35 -10.07 -19.08
C TYR A 51 3.16 -10.21 -17.55
N PRO A 52 4.29 -10.35 -16.79
CA PRO A 52 5.68 -10.49 -17.27
C PRO A 52 5.91 -11.83 -17.98
N GLU A 53 6.77 -11.81 -19.00
CA GLU A 53 7.15 -13.03 -19.74
C GLU A 53 7.80 -14.08 -18.83
N HIS A 54 7.53 -15.33 -19.11
CA HIS A 54 8.13 -16.49 -18.42
C HIS A 54 7.85 -16.56 -16.92
N GLN A 55 6.71 -16.02 -16.49
CA GLN A 55 6.27 -16.06 -15.10
C GLN A 55 4.79 -16.42 -14.98
N ALA A 56 4.43 -17.07 -13.87
CA ALA A 56 3.05 -17.39 -13.55
C ALA A 56 2.79 -17.27 -12.04
N ASP A 57 1.54 -16.98 -11.72
CA ASP A 57 1.00 -16.87 -10.37
C ASP A 57 -0.04 -17.97 -10.13
N PHE A 58 0.04 -18.61 -8.97
CA PHE A 58 -0.79 -19.72 -8.54
C PHE A 58 -1.49 -19.37 -7.23
N TYR A 59 -2.80 -19.55 -7.19
CA TYR A 59 -3.61 -19.30 -6.00
C TYR A 59 -4.56 -20.46 -5.73
N ILE A 60 -4.81 -20.73 -4.44
CA ILE A 60 -5.97 -21.49 -3.99
C ILE A 60 -6.75 -20.65 -3.00
N ALA A 61 -8.02 -20.41 -3.29
CA ALA A 61 -8.96 -19.70 -2.44
C ALA A 61 -9.94 -20.67 -1.78
N GLN A 62 -10.17 -20.46 -0.49
CA GLN A 62 -11.10 -21.25 0.32
C GLN A 62 -12.28 -20.37 0.71
N LYS A 63 -13.53 -20.82 0.52
CA LYS A 63 -14.74 -20.18 1.09
C LYS A 63 -14.87 -20.51 2.58
N VAL A 64 -13.79 -20.46 3.31
CA VAL A 64 -13.64 -20.88 4.69
C VAL A 64 -12.73 -19.91 5.43
N GLY A 65 -13.17 -19.46 6.59
CA GLY A 65 -12.40 -18.58 7.47
C GLY A 65 -12.77 -18.80 8.93
N SER A 66 -12.48 -17.84 9.80
CA SER A 66 -12.71 -17.97 11.23
C SER A 66 -14.21 -18.09 11.60
N ILE A 67 -15.14 -17.63 10.75
CA ILE A 67 -16.58 -17.73 11.00
C ILE A 67 -17.08 -19.17 11.06
N GLN A 68 -16.39 -20.13 10.44
CA GLN A 68 -16.72 -21.55 10.48
C GLN A 68 -16.28 -22.24 11.77
N GLU A 69 -15.43 -21.60 12.57
CA GLU A 69 -14.96 -22.15 13.84
C GLU A 69 -16.11 -22.33 14.85
N GLU A 70 -16.02 -23.36 15.66
CA GLU A 70 -16.83 -23.53 16.85
C GLU A 70 -16.18 -22.75 18.03
N ASP A 71 -16.91 -22.58 19.16
CA ASP A 71 -16.39 -21.73 20.25
C ASP A 71 -15.06 -22.23 20.85
N ASN A 72 -14.83 -23.54 20.81
CA ASN A 72 -13.59 -24.17 21.25
C ASN A 72 -12.51 -24.22 20.13
N GLN A 73 -12.76 -23.61 18.97
CA GLN A 73 -11.88 -23.63 17.82
C GLN A 73 -11.40 -22.22 17.42
N CYS A 74 -11.69 -21.18 18.21
CA CYS A 74 -11.32 -19.81 17.87
C CYS A 74 -9.80 -19.65 17.65
N GLY A 75 -9.40 -19.40 16.41
CA GLY A 75 -8.01 -19.30 15.92
C GLY A 75 -7.52 -20.49 15.09
N LEU A 76 -8.32 -21.57 14.96
CA LEU A 76 -7.89 -22.76 14.20
C LEU A 76 -7.89 -22.54 12.69
N ALA A 77 -8.69 -21.64 12.16
CA ALA A 77 -8.64 -21.26 10.74
C ALA A 77 -7.28 -20.67 10.39
N HIS A 78 -6.83 -19.71 11.18
CA HIS A 78 -5.52 -19.07 11.02
C HIS A 78 -4.36 -20.04 11.35
N PHE A 79 -4.51 -20.83 12.38
CA PHE A 79 -3.52 -21.87 12.71
C PHE A 79 -3.35 -22.87 11.56
N LEU A 80 -4.43 -23.25 10.90
CA LEU A 80 -4.39 -24.15 9.74
C LEU A 80 -3.67 -23.51 8.54
N GLU A 81 -3.81 -22.20 8.37
CA GLU A 81 -3.05 -21.44 7.37
C GLU A 81 -1.55 -21.66 7.57
N HIS A 82 -1.03 -21.46 8.78
CA HIS A 82 0.37 -21.69 9.12
C HIS A 82 0.80 -23.13 8.85
N MET A 83 -0.03 -24.09 9.18
CA MET A 83 0.27 -25.50 8.99
C MET A 83 0.37 -25.90 7.52
N CYS A 84 -0.15 -25.12 6.58
CA CYS A 84 0.06 -25.33 5.14
C CYS A 84 1.54 -25.19 4.74
N PHE A 85 2.34 -24.46 5.51
CA PHE A 85 3.78 -24.30 5.29
C PHE A 85 4.63 -25.28 6.12
N ASN A 86 4.03 -26.00 7.09
CA ASN A 86 4.70 -26.86 8.07
C ASN A 86 4.50 -28.36 7.81
N GLY A 87 4.48 -28.75 6.56
CA GLY A 87 4.50 -30.14 6.13
C GLY A 87 3.24 -30.63 5.43
N THR A 88 3.46 -31.12 4.23
CA THR A 88 2.46 -31.78 3.40
C THR A 88 2.92 -33.17 3.00
N LYS A 89 2.05 -33.92 2.34
CA LYS A 89 2.35 -35.30 1.88
C LYS A 89 3.61 -35.39 1.01
N HIS A 90 3.78 -34.45 0.08
CA HIS A 90 4.89 -34.45 -0.85
C HIS A 90 6.06 -33.54 -0.42
N PHE A 91 5.82 -32.62 0.51
CA PHE A 91 6.81 -31.72 1.06
C PHE A 91 6.80 -31.74 2.59
N PRO A 92 7.46 -32.78 3.21
CA PRO A 92 7.47 -32.89 4.67
C PRO A 92 8.28 -31.79 5.34
N GLY A 93 7.84 -31.34 6.51
CA GLY A 93 8.47 -30.26 7.28
C GLY A 93 8.56 -28.95 6.47
N ASN A 94 9.74 -28.33 6.43
CA ASN A 94 9.98 -27.06 5.72
C ASN A 94 10.42 -27.25 4.24
N ASN A 95 10.30 -28.45 3.68
CA ASN A 95 10.78 -28.75 2.32
C ASN A 95 10.03 -27.96 1.24
N LEU A 96 8.78 -27.59 1.47
CA LEU A 96 8.00 -26.77 0.54
C LEU A 96 8.67 -25.40 0.31
N ILE A 97 8.94 -24.67 1.39
CA ILE A 97 9.60 -23.37 1.33
C ILE A 97 10.99 -23.51 0.70
N SER A 98 11.77 -24.47 1.19
CA SER A 98 13.11 -24.74 0.66
C SER A 98 13.13 -25.04 -0.83
N TYR A 99 12.17 -25.81 -1.34
CA TYR A 99 12.05 -26.10 -2.77
C TYR A 99 11.70 -24.83 -3.56
N LEU A 100 10.69 -24.09 -3.14
CA LEU A 100 10.24 -22.87 -3.84
C LEU A 100 11.34 -21.80 -3.90
N GLU A 101 12.14 -21.68 -2.85
CA GLU A 101 13.31 -20.80 -2.85
C GLU A 101 14.36 -21.20 -3.91
N THR A 102 14.53 -22.51 -4.22
CA THR A 102 15.45 -22.96 -5.29
C THR A 102 15.03 -22.49 -6.66
N ILE A 103 13.76 -22.17 -6.87
CA ILE A 103 13.22 -21.64 -8.12
C ILE A 103 13.05 -20.12 -8.11
N GLY A 104 13.61 -19.42 -7.11
CA GLY A 104 13.55 -17.97 -6.99
C GLY A 104 12.20 -17.43 -6.50
N VAL A 105 11.41 -18.24 -5.80
CA VAL A 105 10.19 -17.84 -5.07
C VAL A 105 10.55 -17.62 -3.61
N LYS A 106 10.44 -16.38 -3.13
CA LYS A 106 10.85 -16.00 -1.79
C LYS A 106 9.68 -16.04 -0.82
N PHE A 107 9.86 -16.69 0.35
CA PHE A 107 8.87 -16.69 1.41
C PHE A 107 8.58 -15.28 1.93
N GLY A 108 7.32 -14.96 2.20
CA GLY A 108 6.86 -13.65 2.64
C GLY A 108 6.70 -12.60 1.52
N GLN A 109 7.38 -12.78 0.38
CA GLN A 109 7.28 -11.88 -0.78
C GLN A 109 6.47 -12.51 -1.92
N ASN A 110 6.79 -13.72 -2.32
CA ASN A 110 6.16 -14.43 -3.43
C ASN A 110 5.31 -15.62 -2.97
N LEU A 111 5.61 -16.17 -1.82
CA LEU A 111 4.89 -17.24 -1.16
C LEU A 111 4.25 -16.67 0.09
N ASN A 112 2.92 -16.63 0.15
CA ASN A 112 2.17 -16.01 1.24
C ASN A 112 0.76 -16.61 1.36
N ALA A 113 0.05 -16.26 2.44
CA ALA A 113 -1.35 -16.58 2.65
C ALA A 113 -2.01 -15.51 3.54
N TYR A 114 -3.34 -15.54 3.61
CA TYR A 114 -4.09 -14.79 4.61
C TYR A 114 -5.37 -15.52 4.99
N THR A 115 -5.76 -15.40 6.24
CA THR A 115 -7.06 -15.83 6.77
C THR A 115 -7.89 -14.62 7.16
N SER A 116 -9.10 -14.54 6.62
CA SER A 116 -10.13 -13.58 7.00
C SER A 116 -11.27 -14.28 7.73
N VAL A 117 -12.33 -13.53 8.04
CA VAL A 117 -13.49 -14.10 8.73
C VAL A 117 -14.22 -15.11 7.83
N ASP A 118 -14.38 -14.84 6.54
CA ASP A 118 -15.15 -15.66 5.61
C ASP A 118 -14.33 -16.45 4.59
N GLU A 119 -13.04 -16.25 4.53
CA GLU A 119 -12.16 -16.79 3.48
C GLU A 119 -10.72 -17.00 3.93
N THR A 120 -10.02 -17.90 3.26
CA THR A 120 -8.57 -18.09 3.37
C THR A 120 -7.99 -18.24 1.96
N VAL A 121 -6.90 -17.56 1.67
CA VAL A 121 -6.26 -17.58 0.34
C VAL A 121 -4.76 -17.80 0.48
N TYR A 122 -4.22 -18.69 -0.36
CA TYR A 122 -2.80 -18.99 -0.46
C TYR A 122 -2.29 -18.64 -1.83
N ASN A 123 -1.05 -18.18 -1.93
CA ASN A 123 -0.45 -17.80 -3.21
C ASN A 123 1.02 -18.20 -3.36
N ILE A 124 1.39 -18.50 -4.58
CA ILE A 124 2.76 -18.66 -5.07
C ILE A 124 2.87 -17.77 -6.31
N THR A 125 3.60 -16.66 -6.24
CA THR A 125 3.67 -15.66 -7.31
C THR A 125 5.04 -15.59 -7.96
N ASN A 126 5.09 -15.05 -9.19
CA ASN A 126 6.34 -14.88 -9.95
C ASN A 126 7.12 -16.19 -10.16
N VAL A 127 6.43 -17.32 -10.36
CA VAL A 127 7.05 -18.63 -10.62
C VAL A 127 7.65 -18.64 -12.02
N PRO A 128 8.95 -19.02 -12.21
CA PRO A 128 9.57 -19.07 -13.54
C PRO A 128 9.04 -20.25 -14.36
N THR A 129 8.34 -19.96 -15.46
CA THR A 129 7.69 -20.98 -16.30
C THR A 129 8.67 -21.73 -17.22
N MET A 130 9.84 -21.13 -17.49
CA MET A 130 10.88 -21.78 -18.29
C MET A 130 11.67 -22.87 -17.54
N ARG A 131 11.52 -22.93 -16.20
CA ARG A 131 12.19 -23.95 -15.40
C ARG A 131 11.38 -25.23 -15.39
N GLN A 132 12.00 -26.31 -15.88
CA GLN A 132 11.36 -27.62 -15.98
C GLN A 132 10.77 -28.06 -14.62
N GLY A 133 9.52 -28.47 -14.61
CA GLY A 133 8.80 -28.96 -13.43
C GLY A 133 8.34 -27.92 -12.43
N ALA A 134 8.72 -26.64 -12.56
CA ALA A 134 8.33 -25.60 -11.59
C ALA A 134 6.82 -25.39 -11.54
N VAL A 135 6.17 -25.31 -12.69
CA VAL A 135 4.72 -25.13 -12.84
C VAL A 135 3.95 -26.30 -12.23
N ASP A 136 4.33 -27.54 -12.59
CA ASP A 136 3.69 -28.76 -12.10
C ASP A 136 3.88 -28.93 -10.59
N SER A 137 5.05 -28.56 -10.07
CA SER A 137 5.32 -28.59 -8.64
C SER A 137 4.49 -27.58 -7.86
N CYS A 138 4.27 -26.37 -8.41
CA CYS A 138 3.36 -25.39 -7.79
C CYS A 138 1.91 -25.90 -7.76
N LEU A 139 1.43 -26.54 -8.82
CA LEU A 139 0.11 -27.17 -8.81
C LEU A 139 0.03 -28.31 -7.80
N LEU A 140 1.10 -29.11 -7.63
CA LEU A 140 1.19 -30.13 -6.60
C LEU A 140 1.14 -29.54 -5.19
N VAL A 141 1.81 -28.40 -4.96
CA VAL A 141 1.71 -27.67 -3.68
C VAL A 141 0.27 -27.24 -3.41
N LEU A 142 -0.42 -26.64 -4.40
CA LEU A 142 -1.84 -26.27 -4.23
C LEU A 142 -2.70 -27.50 -3.93
N SER A 143 -2.43 -28.65 -4.55
CA SER A 143 -3.15 -29.89 -4.28
C SER A 143 -2.90 -30.40 -2.86
N ASP A 144 -1.66 -30.33 -2.38
CA ASP A 144 -1.34 -30.71 -1.01
C ASP A 144 -2.03 -29.78 0.01
N TRP A 145 -2.08 -28.49 -0.22
CA TRP A 145 -2.85 -27.55 0.61
C TRP A 145 -4.35 -27.87 0.62
N ALA A 146 -4.87 -28.28 -0.54
CA ALA A 146 -6.29 -28.60 -0.67
C ALA A 146 -6.73 -29.81 0.16
N GLY A 147 -5.91 -30.86 0.24
CA GLY A 147 -6.40 -32.13 0.81
C GLY A 147 -5.32 -33.05 1.40
N ALA A 148 -4.03 -32.65 1.47
CA ALA A 148 -2.95 -33.55 1.85
C ALA A 148 -1.96 -32.99 2.90
N LEU A 149 -2.45 -32.15 3.84
CA LEU A 149 -1.65 -31.70 4.98
C LEU A 149 -1.36 -32.85 5.94
N THR A 150 -0.15 -32.89 6.46
CA THR A 150 0.26 -33.92 7.44
C THR A 150 -0.25 -33.60 8.85
N LEU A 151 -0.30 -32.34 9.23
CA LEU A 151 -0.69 -31.85 10.54
C LEU A 151 0.02 -32.59 11.68
N ASP A 152 1.35 -32.72 11.54
CA ASP A 152 2.16 -33.40 12.53
C ASP A 152 2.06 -32.72 13.90
N LYS A 153 1.93 -33.55 14.99
CA LYS A 153 1.74 -32.99 16.32
C LYS A 153 2.93 -32.14 16.78
N LYS A 154 4.17 -32.52 16.41
CA LYS A 154 5.36 -31.76 16.82
C LYS A 154 5.39 -30.38 16.13
N GLU A 155 5.03 -30.32 14.85
CA GLU A 155 4.94 -29.05 14.12
C GLU A 155 3.80 -28.18 14.65
N ILE A 156 2.64 -28.78 14.99
CA ILE A 156 1.53 -28.05 15.65
C ILE A 156 2.01 -27.45 16.98
N ASP A 157 2.64 -28.26 17.85
CA ASP A 157 3.06 -27.80 19.18
C ASP A 157 4.13 -26.70 19.07
N LYS A 158 4.99 -26.76 18.07
CA LYS A 158 6.00 -25.74 17.76
C LYS A 158 5.34 -24.44 17.25
N GLU A 159 4.37 -24.52 16.36
CA GLU A 159 3.72 -23.38 15.72
C GLU A 159 2.88 -22.53 16.69
N ARG A 160 2.45 -23.09 17.85
CA ARG A 160 1.75 -22.33 18.91
C ARG A 160 2.56 -21.10 19.34
N GLY A 161 3.87 -21.27 19.56
CA GLY A 161 4.75 -20.17 19.94
C GLY A 161 4.83 -19.10 18.85
N VAL A 162 4.88 -19.49 17.58
CA VAL A 162 4.94 -18.56 16.43
C VAL A 162 3.67 -17.72 16.35
N ILE A 163 2.49 -18.34 16.47
CA ILE A 163 1.21 -17.63 16.46
C ILE A 163 1.04 -16.73 17.68
N HIS A 164 1.53 -17.17 18.84
CA HIS A 164 1.52 -16.35 20.06
C HIS A 164 2.38 -15.09 19.88
N GLU A 165 3.57 -15.22 19.29
CA GLU A 165 4.42 -14.06 18.97
C GLU A 165 3.79 -13.18 17.87
N GLU A 166 3.09 -13.75 16.89
CA GLU A 166 2.32 -12.98 15.92
C GLU A 166 1.21 -12.16 16.58
N TRP A 167 0.43 -12.79 17.47
CA TRP A 167 -0.58 -12.09 18.26
C TRP A 167 0.03 -10.92 19.02
N ARG A 168 1.19 -11.13 19.67
CA ARG A 168 1.91 -10.08 20.43
C ARG A 168 2.24 -8.87 19.56
N VAL A 169 2.74 -9.11 18.35
CA VAL A 169 3.17 -8.05 17.43
C VAL A 169 1.99 -7.36 16.73
N ARG A 170 0.94 -8.13 16.37
CA ARG A 170 -0.19 -7.62 15.56
C ARG A 170 -1.35 -7.06 16.37
N THR A 171 -1.45 -7.37 17.67
CA THR A 171 -2.55 -6.86 18.49
C THR A 171 -2.24 -5.46 19.00
N GLY A 172 -2.26 -4.47 18.09
CA GLY A 172 -2.11 -3.05 18.43
C GLY A 172 -3.38 -2.45 19.06
N ALA A 173 -3.28 -1.19 19.51
CA ALA A 173 -4.35 -0.48 20.22
C ALA A 173 -5.72 -0.53 19.55
N GLN A 174 -5.78 -0.26 18.23
CA GLN A 174 -7.05 -0.32 17.49
C GLN A 174 -7.69 -1.70 17.54
N MET A 175 -6.90 -2.77 17.39
CA MET A 175 -7.43 -4.14 17.44
C MET A 175 -7.97 -4.48 18.83
N ARG A 176 -7.26 -4.08 19.90
CA ARG A 176 -7.73 -4.28 21.28
C ARG A 176 -9.04 -3.53 21.55
N ILE A 177 -9.18 -2.30 21.04
CA ILE A 177 -10.44 -1.55 21.15
C ILE A 177 -11.55 -2.26 20.37
N ILE A 178 -11.30 -2.63 19.11
CA ILE A 178 -12.28 -3.31 18.26
C ILE A 178 -12.75 -4.61 18.94
N GLU A 179 -11.84 -5.43 19.44
CA GLU A 179 -12.20 -6.67 20.15
C GLU A 179 -13.15 -6.43 21.33
N LYS A 180 -12.93 -5.36 22.11
CA LYS A 180 -13.79 -4.99 23.24
C LYS A 180 -15.19 -4.54 22.82
N ILE A 181 -15.30 -3.77 21.72
CA ILE A 181 -16.57 -3.17 21.30
C ILE A 181 -17.34 -4.00 20.25
N LEU A 182 -16.68 -5.00 19.65
CA LEU A 182 -17.26 -5.84 18.60
C LEU A 182 -18.59 -6.49 18.98
N PRO A 183 -18.81 -6.97 20.22
CA PRO A 183 -20.10 -7.50 20.64
C PRO A 183 -21.26 -6.48 20.63
N LYS A 184 -20.98 -5.19 20.83
CA LYS A 184 -21.96 -4.12 20.67
C LYS A 184 -22.26 -3.84 19.19
N LEU A 185 -21.24 -3.90 18.33
CA LEU A 185 -21.35 -3.64 16.90
C LEU A 185 -22.05 -4.77 16.13
N TYR A 186 -21.94 -6.01 16.63
CA TYR A 186 -22.54 -7.21 16.07
C TYR A 186 -23.48 -7.94 17.07
N PRO A 187 -24.53 -7.28 17.55
CA PRO A 187 -25.42 -7.88 18.56
C PRO A 187 -26.04 -9.18 18.01
N GLY A 188 -25.87 -10.26 18.76
CA GLY A 188 -26.40 -11.58 18.41
C GLY A 188 -25.79 -12.27 17.19
N SER A 189 -24.80 -11.69 16.56
CA SER A 189 -24.11 -12.29 15.41
C SER A 189 -22.84 -13.03 15.82
N LYS A 190 -22.52 -14.09 15.09
CA LYS A 190 -21.29 -14.85 15.26
C LYS A 190 -20.03 -14.02 14.95
N TYR A 191 -20.13 -12.99 14.12
CA TYR A 191 -19.03 -12.04 13.84
C TYR A 191 -18.51 -11.32 15.09
N ALA A 192 -19.33 -11.23 16.15
CA ALA A 192 -18.96 -10.58 17.41
C ALA A 192 -17.72 -11.17 18.11
N ASN A 193 -17.34 -12.41 17.79
CA ASN A 193 -16.27 -13.13 18.51
C ASN A 193 -15.50 -14.12 17.62
N ARG A 194 -15.30 -13.79 16.33
CA ARG A 194 -14.60 -14.63 15.36
C ARG A 194 -13.48 -13.87 14.63
N LEU A 195 -12.68 -13.12 15.39
CA LEU A 195 -11.47 -12.55 14.83
C LEU A 195 -10.49 -13.67 14.41
N PRO A 196 -9.86 -13.60 13.23
CA PRO A 196 -9.03 -14.69 12.71
C PRO A 196 -7.87 -15.12 13.61
N ILE A 197 -7.22 -14.15 14.30
CA ILE A 197 -6.12 -14.46 15.24
C ILE A 197 -6.57 -15.37 16.39
N GLY A 198 -7.87 -15.39 16.69
CA GLY A 198 -8.48 -16.26 17.69
C GLY A 198 -8.19 -15.86 19.12
N LYS A 199 -8.34 -16.83 20.00
CA LYS A 199 -8.10 -16.69 21.46
C LYS A 199 -6.86 -17.45 21.85
N MET A 200 -5.86 -16.79 22.43
CA MET A 200 -4.60 -17.42 22.83
C MET A 200 -4.83 -18.58 23.81
N SER A 201 -5.80 -18.47 24.72
CA SER A 201 -6.17 -19.59 25.61
C SER A 201 -6.61 -20.88 24.87
N ILE A 202 -7.11 -20.75 23.65
CA ILE A 202 -7.45 -21.88 22.76
C ILE A 202 -6.23 -22.28 21.95
N VAL A 203 -5.57 -21.32 21.30
CA VAL A 203 -4.38 -21.53 20.46
C VAL A 203 -3.29 -22.30 21.20
N ASP A 204 -3.04 -21.96 22.46
CA ASP A 204 -2.02 -22.59 23.28
C ASP A 204 -2.37 -24.02 23.70
N ASN A 205 -3.68 -24.39 23.76
CA ASN A 205 -4.13 -25.59 24.44
C ASN A 205 -4.98 -26.55 23.60
N PHE A 206 -5.42 -26.18 22.38
CA PHE A 206 -6.29 -27.06 21.60
C PHE A 206 -5.65 -28.43 21.31
N PRO A 207 -6.40 -29.54 21.34
CA PRO A 207 -5.91 -30.85 20.93
C PRO A 207 -5.70 -30.92 19.41
N ALA A 208 -4.58 -31.46 18.94
CA ALA A 208 -4.27 -31.61 17.50
C ALA A 208 -5.41 -32.26 16.69
N LYS A 209 -6.21 -33.14 17.31
CA LYS A 209 -7.41 -33.75 16.69
C LYS A 209 -8.47 -32.73 16.27
N ASP A 210 -8.58 -31.57 16.96
CA ASP A 210 -9.59 -30.56 16.65
C ASP A 210 -9.20 -29.77 15.40
N LEU A 211 -7.91 -29.49 15.21
CA LEU A 211 -7.39 -28.92 13.96
C LEU A 211 -7.61 -29.88 12.78
N ARG A 212 -7.34 -31.18 12.97
CA ARG A 212 -7.61 -32.20 11.94
C ARG A 212 -9.09 -32.27 11.57
N LYS A 213 -10.01 -32.20 12.58
CA LYS A 213 -11.46 -32.16 12.34
C LYS A 213 -11.86 -30.92 11.57
N TYR A 214 -11.31 -29.76 11.91
CA TYR A 214 -11.56 -28.51 11.19
C TYR A 214 -11.13 -28.62 9.74
N TYR A 215 -9.90 -29.09 9.47
CA TYR A 215 -9.38 -29.32 8.13
C TYR A 215 -10.26 -30.28 7.32
N GLN A 216 -10.55 -31.47 7.85
CA GLN A 216 -11.38 -32.47 7.19
C GLN A 216 -12.82 -32.03 6.92
N LYS A 217 -13.38 -31.17 7.79
CA LYS A 217 -14.73 -30.63 7.65
C LYS A 217 -14.82 -29.57 6.57
N TRP A 218 -13.82 -28.70 6.46
CA TRP A 218 -13.93 -27.47 5.71
C TRP A 218 -13.04 -27.38 4.45
N TYR A 219 -11.87 -28.04 4.44
CA TYR A 219 -10.99 -28.05 3.26
C TYR A 219 -11.43 -29.16 2.31
N ARG A 220 -12.33 -28.81 1.44
CA ARG A 220 -12.96 -29.74 0.50
C ARG A 220 -13.23 -29.08 -0.84
N PRO A 221 -13.23 -29.86 -1.96
CA PRO A 221 -13.25 -29.32 -3.32
C PRO A 221 -14.37 -28.33 -3.62
N ASP A 222 -15.59 -28.57 -3.11
CA ASP A 222 -16.75 -27.70 -3.38
C ASP A 222 -16.65 -26.29 -2.75
N LEU A 223 -15.69 -26.10 -1.83
CA LEU A 223 -15.38 -24.80 -1.20
C LEU A 223 -14.06 -24.19 -1.70
N GLN A 224 -13.41 -24.80 -2.71
CA GLN A 224 -12.08 -24.46 -3.19
C GLN A 224 -12.09 -23.92 -4.62
N GLY A 225 -11.30 -22.88 -4.86
CA GLY A 225 -11.07 -22.31 -6.18
C GLY A 225 -9.59 -22.19 -6.49
N ILE A 226 -9.17 -22.70 -7.64
CA ILE A 226 -7.79 -22.62 -8.16
C ILE A 226 -7.73 -21.48 -9.16
N VAL A 227 -6.72 -20.61 -9.05
CA VAL A 227 -6.44 -19.56 -10.02
C VAL A 227 -5.00 -19.67 -10.50
N VAL A 228 -4.81 -19.76 -11.82
CA VAL A 228 -3.50 -19.76 -12.47
C VAL A 228 -3.50 -18.70 -13.57
N VAL A 229 -2.59 -17.73 -13.46
CA VAL A 229 -2.43 -16.66 -14.44
C VAL A 229 -0.94 -16.51 -14.76
N GLY A 230 -0.60 -16.51 -16.03
CA GLY A 230 0.78 -16.25 -16.44
C GLY A 230 1.12 -16.81 -17.81
N ASP A 231 2.40 -16.83 -18.12
CA ASP A 231 2.95 -17.35 -19.38
C ASP A 231 2.98 -18.90 -19.31
N VAL A 232 1.81 -19.51 -19.43
CA VAL A 232 1.57 -20.95 -19.29
C VAL A 232 0.71 -21.49 -20.43
N ASP A 233 0.85 -22.78 -20.68
CA ASP A 233 -0.07 -23.54 -21.55
C ASP A 233 -1.36 -23.86 -20.77
N VAL A 234 -2.47 -23.28 -21.20
CA VAL A 234 -3.78 -23.41 -20.57
C VAL A 234 -4.28 -24.85 -20.57
N ASP A 235 -4.04 -25.62 -21.65
CA ASP A 235 -4.49 -27.00 -21.76
C ASP A 235 -3.69 -27.92 -20.83
N HIS A 236 -2.38 -27.68 -20.72
CA HIS A 236 -1.51 -28.40 -19.78
C HIS A 236 -1.95 -28.16 -18.33
N ILE A 237 -2.17 -26.89 -17.95
CA ILE A 237 -2.63 -26.54 -16.61
C ILE A 237 -3.97 -27.18 -16.29
N GLU A 238 -4.92 -27.15 -17.21
CA GLU A 238 -6.24 -27.77 -17.01
C GLU A 238 -6.13 -29.29 -16.83
N ALA A 239 -5.31 -29.95 -17.64
CA ALA A 239 -5.07 -31.40 -17.53
C ALA A 239 -4.45 -31.75 -16.15
N LYS A 240 -3.49 -30.97 -15.70
CA LYS A 240 -2.85 -31.16 -14.37
C LYS A 240 -3.81 -30.88 -13.21
N ILE A 241 -4.67 -29.89 -13.31
CA ILE A 241 -5.72 -29.66 -12.31
C ILE A 241 -6.65 -30.88 -12.24
N LYS A 242 -7.11 -31.41 -13.36
CA LYS A 242 -7.95 -32.63 -13.41
C LYS A 242 -7.25 -33.84 -12.80
N GLU A 243 -5.96 -34.02 -13.11
CA GLU A 243 -5.13 -35.11 -12.56
C GLU A 243 -4.98 -35.02 -11.05
N LEU A 244 -4.57 -33.85 -10.53
CA LEU A 244 -4.18 -33.67 -9.14
C LEU A 244 -5.40 -33.52 -8.19
N PHE A 245 -6.46 -32.86 -8.63
CA PHE A 245 -7.59 -32.50 -7.76
C PHE A 245 -8.83 -33.39 -8.01
N GLY A 246 -8.95 -34.07 -9.14
CA GLY A 246 -10.12 -34.90 -9.47
C GLY A 246 -10.38 -36.05 -8.51
N GLY A 247 -9.34 -36.54 -7.82
CA GLY A 247 -9.45 -37.63 -6.86
C GLY A 247 -10.02 -37.26 -5.49
N TYR A 248 -10.06 -35.96 -5.14
CA TYR A 248 -10.62 -35.51 -3.87
C TYR A 248 -12.15 -35.66 -3.84
N LYS A 249 -12.69 -36.05 -2.71
CA LYS A 249 -14.14 -36.33 -2.55
C LYS A 249 -14.78 -35.44 -1.50
N VAL A 250 -15.99 -35.00 -1.78
CA VAL A 250 -16.86 -34.37 -0.78
C VAL A 250 -17.70 -35.47 -0.11
N ALA A 251 -17.73 -35.48 1.22
CA ALA A 251 -18.55 -36.43 1.97
C ALA A 251 -20.04 -36.20 1.65
N LYS A 252 -20.83 -37.30 1.57
CA LYS A 252 -22.29 -37.22 1.28
C LYS A 252 -23.06 -36.37 2.30
N ASN A 253 -22.59 -36.30 3.54
CA ASN A 253 -23.15 -35.54 4.65
C ASN A 253 -22.25 -34.36 5.04
N ALA A 254 -21.56 -33.78 4.09
CA ALA A 254 -20.71 -32.62 4.33
C ALA A 254 -21.49 -31.46 4.94
N ALA A 255 -20.90 -30.79 5.92
CA ALA A 255 -21.54 -29.66 6.57
C ALA A 255 -21.81 -28.54 5.56
N GLU A 256 -22.98 -27.92 5.63
CA GLU A 256 -23.30 -26.78 4.81
C GLU A 256 -22.42 -25.57 5.16
N ARG A 257 -21.95 -24.84 4.14
CA ARG A 257 -21.27 -23.55 4.32
C ARG A 257 -22.33 -22.47 4.51
N VAL A 258 -22.64 -22.15 5.76
CA VAL A 258 -23.63 -21.12 6.11
C VAL A 258 -22.98 -19.74 6.13
N TYR A 259 -23.61 -18.75 5.50
CA TYR A 259 -23.31 -17.34 5.65
C TYR A 259 -24.14 -16.76 6.78
N PHE A 260 -23.48 -16.35 7.87
CA PHE A 260 -24.18 -15.86 9.06
C PHE A 260 -24.73 -14.46 8.82
N PRO A 261 -26.01 -14.22 9.06
CA PRO A 261 -26.63 -12.92 8.85
C PRO A 261 -26.16 -11.90 9.88
N VAL A 262 -26.07 -10.65 9.43
CA VAL A 262 -25.95 -9.49 10.30
C VAL A 262 -27.30 -8.77 10.31
N ALA A 263 -27.93 -8.72 11.48
CA ALA A 263 -29.26 -8.14 11.64
C ALA A 263 -29.27 -6.63 11.40
N ASP A 264 -30.42 -6.12 10.94
CA ASP A 264 -30.74 -4.71 11.02
C ASP A 264 -30.88 -4.28 12.49
N ASN A 265 -30.70 -3.00 12.76
CA ASN A 265 -31.02 -2.39 14.05
C ASN A 265 -32.09 -1.31 13.83
N ASP A 266 -33.06 -1.22 14.74
CA ASP A 266 -34.08 -0.16 14.71
C ASP A 266 -33.59 1.09 15.41
N ASP A 267 -32.80 0.96 16.49
CA ASP A 267 -32.16 2.04 17.21
C ASP A 267 -30.69 2.19 16.79
N MET A 268 -30.16 3.41 16.85
CA MET A 268 -28.75 3.70 16.58
C MET A 268 -27.84 2.92 17.54
N ILE A 269 -26.94 2.14 16.99
CA ILE A 269 -25.88 1.49 17.77
C ILE A 269 -24.72 2.47 17.93
N VAL A 270 -24.30 2.72 19.16
CA VAL A 270 -23.08 3.49 19.46
C VAL A 270 -22.13 2.62 20.27
N ALA A 271 -20.87 2.58 19.88
CA ALA A 271 -19.85 1.81 20.56
C ALA A 271 -18.53 2.57 20.56
N SER A 272 -18.09 3.01 21.71
CA SER A 272 -16.82 3.70 21.93
C SER A 272 -15.88 2.83 22.76
N GLY A 273 -14.58 2.88 22.42
CA GLY A 273 -13.54 2.18 23.17
C GLY A 273 -12.28 3.01 23.28
N GLN A 274 -11.50 2.76 24.33
CA GLN A 274 -10.28 3.49 24.65
C GLN A 274 -9.12 2.53 24.85
N ASP A 275 -7.90 3.01 24.53
CA ASP A 275 -6.64 2.31 24.77
C ASP A 275 -5.49 3.33 24.95
N LYS A 276 -4.53 3.01 25.85
CA LYS A 276 -3.43 3.91 26.21
C LYS A 276 -2.43 4.12 25.07
N GLU A 277 -2.33 3.17 24.16
CA GLU A 277 -1.42 3.25 23.01
C GLU A 277 -2.12 3.76 21.75
N GLN A 278 -3.45 4.05 21.81
CA GLN A 278 -4.18 4.65 20.71
C GLN A 278 -3.70 6.08 20.49
N THR A 279 -3.28 6.37 19.25
CA THR A 279 -2.71 7.68 18.90
C THR A 279 -3.74 8.64 18.31
N ASN A 280 -4.71 8.14 17.57
CA ASN A 280 -5.68 8.94 16.84
C ASN A 280 -7.08 8.83 17.46
N ILE A 281 -7.82 9.93 17.45
CA ILE A 281 -9.24 9.97 17.78
C ILE A 281 -10.00 9.62 16.50
N VAL A 282 -10.46 8.38 16.37
CA VAL A 282 -11.22 7.93 15.20
C VAL A 282 -12.71 8.06 15.47
N ALA A 283 -13.40 8.77 14.58
CA ALA A 283 -14.86 8.91 14.56
C ALA A 283 -15.40 8.26 13.29
N CYS A 284 -16.32 7.31 13.44
CA CYS A 284 -16.90 6.58 12.33
C CYS A 284 -18.42 6.56 12.43
N VAL A 285 -19.12 6.86 11.33
CA VAL A 285 -20.57 6.74 11.17
C VAL A 285 -20.85 5.82 10.01
N MET A 286 -21.62 4.76 10.26
CA MET A 286 -21.95 3.76 9.25
C MET A 286 -23.46 3.63 9.08
N PHE A 287 -23.90 3.44 7.84
CA PHE A 287 -25.30 3.16 7.49
C PHE A 287 -25.34 1.80 6.82
N LYS A 288 -25.85 0.79 7.56
CA LYS A 288 -25.95 -0.59 7.05
C LYS A 288 -27.01 -0.68 5.95
N HIS A 289 -26.70 -1.43 4.90
CA HIS A 289 -27.65 -1.81 3.86
C HIS A 289 -27.44 -3.26 3.43
N SER A 290 -28.39 -3.79 2.65
CA SER A 290 -28.30 -5.15 2.14
C SER A 290 -27.22 -5.26 1.06
N VAL A 291 -26.55 -6.41 1.01
CA VAL A 291 -25.67 -6.76 -0.11
C VAL A 291 -26.50 -7.03 -1.37
N THR A 292 -25.96 -6.73 -2.53
CA THR A 292 -26.55 -7.16 -3.80
C THR A 292 -26.49 -8.69 -3.89
N PRO A 293 -27.63 -9.39 -4.09
CA PRO A 293 -27.64 -10.84 -4.21
C PRO A 293 -26.71 -11.33 -5.33
N ASP A 294 -26.02 -12.44 -5.11
CA ASP A 294 -25.07 -12.99 -6.07
C ASP A 294 -25.69 -13.22 -7.45
N SER A 295 -26.97 -13.64 -7.52
CA SER A 295 -27.73 -13.83 -8.74
C SER A 295 -27.96 -12.52 -9.53
N ALA A 296 -27.92 -11.36 -8.86
CA ALA A 296 -28.14 -10.05 -9.47
C ALA A 296 -26.83 -9.36 -9.91
N LYS A 297 -25.66 -9.91 -9.60
CA LYS A 297 -24.37 -9.27 -9.91
C LYS A 297 -23.97 -9.39 -11.40
N ASN A 298 -24.48 -10.39 -12.12
CA ASN A 298 -24.10 -10.66 -13.52
C ASN A 298 -24.95 -9.87 -14.53
N ASN A 299 -25.13 -8.55 -14.31
CA ASN A 299 -25.83 -7.68 -15.24
C ASN A 299 -25.29 -6.24 -15.23
N VAL A 300 -25.69 -5.45 -16.21
CA VAL A 300 -25.24 -4.06 -16.40
C VAL A 300 -25.65 -3.16 -15.23
N ALA A 301 -26.81 -3.41 -14.59
CA ALA A 301 -27.27 -2.61 -13.46
C ALA A 301 -26.28 -2.67 -12.29
N TYR A 302 -25.69 -3.82 -12.03
CA TYR A 302 -24.67 -3.98 -11.00
C TYR A 302 -23.41 -3.14 -11.29
N ILE A 303 -22.97 -3.06 -12.54
CA ILE A 303 -21.83 -2.23 -12.93
C ILE A 303 -22.16 -0.74 -12.77
N ILE A 304 -23.39 -0.34 -13.07
CA ILE A 304 -23.87 1.04 -12.86
C ILE A 304 -23.95 1.34 -11.36
N GLU A 305 -24.44 0.42 -10.55
CA GLU A 305 -24.48 0.54 -9.10
C GLU A 305 -23.07 0.78 -8.53
N ARG A 306 -22.10 -0.03 -8.91
CA ARG A 306 -20.69 0.14 -8.50
C ARG A 306 -20.10 1.47 -8.99
N TYR A 307 -20.47 1.91 -10.18
CA TYR A 307 -20.11 3.24 -10.66
C TYR A 307 -20.69 4.34 -9.76
N TYR A 308 -21.99 4.28 -9.42
CA TYR A 308 -22.62 5.25 -8.52
C TYR A 308 -21.92 5.31 -7.16
N GLN A 309 -21.66 4.17 -6.55
CA GLN A 309 -20.96 4.07 -5.26
C GLN A 309 -19.56 4.70 -5.33
N SER A 310 -18.81 4.43 -6.39
CA SER A 310 -17.48 5.03 -6.61
C SER A 310 -17.54 6.55 -6.79
N ILE A 311 -18.50 7.05 -7.55
CA ILE A 311 -18.67 8.49 -7.79
C ILE A 311 -19.10 9.23 -6.52
N ILE A 312 -20.03 8.66 -5.75
CA ILE A 312 -20.48 9.23 -4.47
C ILE A 312 -19.30 9.35 -3.50
N SER A 313 -18.53 8.25 -3.37
CA SER A 313 -17.35 8.24 -2.50
C SER A 313 -16.32 9.28 -2.93
N SER A 314 -16.08 9.44 -4.23
CA SER A 314 -15.16 10.44 -4.79
C SER A 314 -15.63 11.88 -4.49
N MET A 315 -16.89 12.19 -4.75
CA MET A 315 -17.43 13.53 -4.54
C MET A 315 -17.46 13.92 -3.05
N MET A 316 -17.87 12.99 -2.16
CA MET A 316 -17.85 13.25 -0.72
C MET A 316 -16.44 13.42 -0.18
N SER A 317 -15.49 12.58 -0.61
CA SER A 317 -14.09 12.70 -0.21
C SER A 317 -13.50 14.04 -0.67
N SER A 318 -13.88 14.50 -1.87
CA SER A 318 -13.47 15.83 -2.37
C SER A 318 -14.05 16.98 -1.52
N ARG A 319 -15.31 16.90 -1.06
CA ARG A 319 -15.87 17.88 -0.12
C ARG A 319 -15.12 17.90 1.21
N PHE A 320 -14.86 16.73 1.79
CA PHE A 320 -14.10 16.65 3.04
C PHE A 320 -12.68 17.19 2.88
N GLN A 321 -12.03 16.92 1.75
CA GLN A 321 -10.71 17.48 1.43
C GLN A 321 -10.78 19.02 1.28
N GLU A 322 -11.79 19.56 0.64
CA GLU A 322 -12.00 21.01 0.56
C GLU A 322 -12.24 21.62 1.94
N MET A 323 -13.05 20.97 2.78
CA MET A 323 -13.26 21.39 4.17
C MET A 323 -11.97 21.35 4.99
N SER A 324 -11.12 20.35 4.78
CA SER A 324 -9.85 20.17 5.51
C SER A 324 -8.85 21.30 5.24
N GLN A 325 -9.03 22.09 4.20
CA GLN A 325 -8.22 23.29 3.96
C GLN A 325 -8.51 24.45 4.93
N ASN A 326 -9.62 24.39 5.68
CA ASN A 326 -9.86 25.30 6.78
C ASN A 326 -9.15 24.77 8.04
N PRO A 327 -8.18 25.52 8.62
CA PRO A 327 -7.47 25.08 9.83
C PRO A 327 -8.39 24.87 11.05
N ASP A 328 -9.57 25.48 11.07
CA ASP A 328 -10.53 25.36 12.18
C ASP A 328 -11.43 24.12 12.06
N VAL A 329 -11.39 23.38 10.95
CA VAL A 329 -12.17 22.15 10.80
C VAL A 329 -11.79 21.15 11.92
N PRO A 330 -12.77 20.44 12.52
CA PRO A 330 -12.51 19.61 13.70
C PRO A 330 -11.88 18.24 13.41
N PHE A 331 -11.47 17.99 12.18
CA PHE A 331 -10.82 16.73 11.77
C PHE A 331 -9.53 16.99 10.99
N VAL A 332 -8.66 16.02 11.01
CA VAL A 332 -7.43 15.91 10.20
C VAL A 332 -7.72 15.33 8.83
N TYR A 333 -8.61 14.34 8.84
CA TYR A 333 -9.02 13.60 7.65
C TYR A 333 -10.49 13.20 7.82
N ALA A 334 -11.22 13.21 6.74
CA ALA A 334 -12.52 12.55 6.63
C ALA A 334 -12.71 12.01 5.20
N GLY A 335 -13.45 10.91 5.08
CA GLY A 335 -13.76 10.29 3.80
C GLY A 335 -15.01 9.43 3.88
N LEU A 336 -15.61 9.14 2.72
CA LEU A 336 -16.76 8.24 2.60
C LEU A 336 -16.37 7.04 1.73
N SER A 337 -16.73 5.86 2.19
CA SER A 337 -16.59 4.61 1.44
C SER A 337 -17.88 3.79 1.51
N ASN A 338 -18.01 2.82 0.61
CA ASN A 338 -19.08 1.82 0.65
C ASN A 338 -18.49 0.43 0.42
N GLY A 339 -18.87 -0.53 1.25
CA GLY A 339 -18.35 -1.90 1.19
C GLY A 339 -18.93 -2.80 2.28
N GLY A 340 -18.31 -3.96 2.49
CA GLY A 340 -18.72 -4.89 3.55
C GLY A 340 -18.67 -4.23 4.93
N PHE A 341 -19.78 -4.32 5.66
CA PHE A 341 -19.89 -3.78 7.01
C PHE A 341 -18.87 -4.47 7.92
N LEU A 342 -17.97 -3.75 8.51
CA LEU A 342 -16.89 -4.21 9.39
C LEU A 342 -16.36 -5.63 9.04
N LEU A 343 -15.13 -5.96 9.32
CA LEU A 343 -14.53 -7.28 9.09
C LEU A 343 -14.85 -7.92 7.71
N SER A 344 -15.23 -7.11 6.73
CA SER A 344 -15.57 -7.54 5.34
C SER A 344 -16.57 -8.71 5.29
N ASN A 345 -17.61 -8.70 6.13
CA ASN A 345 -18.61 -9.77 6.13
C ASN A 345 -19.37 -9.84 4.80
N ARG A 346 -19.92 -11.03 4.52
CA ARG A 346 -20.58 -11.35 3.23
C ARG A 346 -22.06 -11.03 3.17
N THR A 347 -22.68 -10.67 4.28
CA THR A 347 -24.15 -10.59 4.42
C THR A 347 -24.67 -9.18 4.64
N LYS A 348 -23.78 -8.21 4.85
CA LYS A 348 -24.15 -6.82 5.10
C LYS A 348 -23.08 -5.88 4.53
N GLU A 349 -23.52 -4.84 3.84
CA GLU A 349 -22.70 -3.70 3.42
C GLU A 349 -23.05 -2.46 4.25
N ALA A 350 -22.18 -1.46 4.21
CA ALA A 350 -22.45 -0.16 4.80
C ALA A 350 -21.83 0.97 4.00
N VAL A 351 -22.51 2.11 3.96
CA VAL A 351 -21.90 3.40 3.68
C VAL A 351 -21.22 3.86 4.96
N GLU A 352 -19.93 4.09 4.90
CA GLU A 352 -19.08 4.41 6.04
C GLU A 352 -18.42 5.77 5.85
N ILE A 353 -18.54 6.63 6.85
CA ILE A 353 -17.81 7.88 6.96
C ILE A 353 -16.81 7.72 8.08
N ASN A 354 -15.52 7.77 7.72
CA ASN A 354 -14.40 7.72 8.63
C ASN A 354 -13.75 9.10 8.76
N ALA A 355 -13.47 9.52 9.99
CA ALA A 355 -12.73 10.73 10.26
C ALA A 355 -11.71 10.52 11.39
N VAL A 356 -10.62 11.28 11.32
CA VAL A 356 -9.66 11.43 12.42
C VAL A 356 -9.87 12.82 13.02
N ALA A 357 -10.45 12.86 14.20
CA ALA A 357 -10.74 14.13 14.89
C ALA A 357 -9.48 14.76 15.49
N LYS A 358 -9.45 16.08 15.53
CA LYS A 358 -8.44 16.85 16.27
C LYS A 358 -8.65 16.66 17.78
N GLU A 359 -7.61 16.86 18.57
CA GLU A 359 -7.66 16.72 20.04
C GLU A 359 -8.74 17.63 20.65
N GLY A 360 -9.57 17.05 21.52
CA GLY A 360 -10.69 17.74 22.16
C GLY A 360 -11.88 18.08 21.24
N LYS A 361 -11.88 17.59 19.98
CA LYS A 361 -12.87 17.95 18.96
C LYS A 361 -13.76 16.78 18.49
N LEU A 362 -13.84 15.68 19.24
CA LEU A 362 -14.61 14.49 18.83
C LEU A 362 -16.07 14.80 18.52
N GLU A 363 -16.77 15.52 19.43
CA GLU A 363 -18.19 15.87 19.26
C GLU A 363 -18.41 16.79 18.07
N GLU A 364 -17.57 17.81 17.93
CA GLU A 364 -17.63 18.74 16.78
C GLU A 364 -17.31 18.02 15.45
N CYS A 365 -16.39 17.05 15.49
CA CYS A 365 -16.07 16.20 14.34
C CYS A 365 -17.31 15.42 13.91
N TYR A 366 -17.98 14.72 14.84
CA TYR A 366 -19.21 14.01 14.54
C TYR A 366 -20.29 14.93 13.97
N LYS A 367 -20.52 16.08 14.58
CA LYS A 367 -21.47 17.08 14.05
C LYS A 367 -21.12 17.49 12.62
N THR A 368 -19.84 17.71 12.36
CA THR A 368 -19.38 18.21 11.06
C THR A 368 -19.48 17.18 9.96
N ILE A 369 -18.98 15.94 10.19
CA ILE A 369 -19.07 14.88 9.16
C ILE A 369 -20.53 14.47 8.92
N TYR A 370 -21.34 14.41 9.97
CA TYR A 370 -22.76 14.04 9.85
C TYR A 370 -23.58 15.14 9.18
N ARG A 371 -23.31 16.41 9.48
CA ARG A 371 -23.90 17.57 8.81
C ARG A 371 -23.66 17.52 7.31
N GLU A 372 -22.46 17.13 6.88
CA GLU A 372 -22.15 17.06 5.45
C GLU A 372 -22.86 15.88 4.77
N VAL A 373 -23.01 14.75 5.45
CA VAL A 373 -23.85 13.63 4.97
C VAL A 373 -25.31 14.04 4.83
N LEU A 374 -25.86 14.75 5.80
CA LEU A 374 -27.23 15.29 5.74
C LEU A 374 -27.39 16.32 4.63
N ARG A 375 -26.39 17.20 4.44
CA ARG A 375 -26.37 18.17 3.33
C ARG A 375 -26.44 17.46 1.99
N MET A 376 -25.57 16.47 1.78
CA MET A 376 -25.57 15.65 0.58
C MET A 376 -26.91 14.94 0.36
N TRP A 377 -27.48 14.33 1.40
CA TRP A 377 -28.74 13.61 1.31
C TRP A 377 -29.93 14.56 1.02
N LYS A 378 -29.97 15.76 1.63
CA LYS A 378 -31.03 16.77 1.41
C LYS A 378 -30.94 17.43 0.05
N HIS A 379 -29.75 17.90 -0.35
CA HIS A 379 -29.55 18.76 -1.52
C HIS A 379 -28.88 18.08 -2.70
N GLY A 380 -28.26 16.91 -2.49
CA GLY A 380 -27.48 16.20 -3.50
C GLY A 380 -26.13 16.82 -3.81
N PHE A 381 -25.52 16.30 -4.86
CA PHE A 381 -24.33 16.85 -5.50
C PHE A 381 -24.74 17.76 -6.66
N ASN A 382 -23.90 18.74 -6.99
CA ASN A 382 -24.13 19.58 -8.15
C ASN A 382 -23.44 19.03 -9.41
N ALA A 383 -23.79 19.59 -10.57
CA ALA A 383 -23.30 19.12 -11.87
C ALA A 383 -21.77 19.26 -12.02
N ALA A 384 -21.16 20.29 -11.41
CA ALA A 384 -19.71 20.52 -11.52
C ALA A 384 -18.91 19.49 -10.70
N GLU A 385 -19.36 19.15 -9.50
CA GLU A 385 -18.78 18.06 -8.69
C GLU A 385 -18.82 16.72 -9.44
N TYR A 386 -20.00 16.43 -10.00
CA TYR A 386 -20.19 15.19 -10.75
C TYR A 386 -19.35 15.14 -12.04
N ASP A 387 -19.24 16.24 -12.77
CA ASP A 387 -18.44 16.30 -14.00
C ASP A 387 -16.97 16.02 -13.73
N ARG A 388 -16.40 16.57 -12.63
CA ARG A 388 -15.03 16.31 -12.21
C ARG A 388 -14.84 14.82 -11.81
N ALA A 389 -15.66 14.32 -10.91
CA ALA A 389 -15.57 12.92 -10.47
C ALA A 389 -15.71 11.93 -11.63
N ARG A 390 -16.60 12.22 -12.58
CA ARG A 390 -16.77 11.43 -13.80
C ARG A 390 -15.54 11.48 -14.70
N LYS A 391 -14.95 12.65 -14.92
CA LYS A 391 -13.71 12.81 -15.70
C LYS A 391 -12.55 12.03 -15.08
N ASP A 392 -12.38 12.11 -13.77
CA ASP A 392 -11.34 11.37 -13.04
C ASP A 392 -11.54 9.86 -13.15
N TYR A 393 -12.77 9.39 -12.98
CA TYR A 393 -13.13 7.98 -13.12
C TYR A 393 -12.86 7.46 -14.54
N LEU A 394 -13.31 8.18 -15.56
CA LEU A 394 -13.10 7.81 -16.96
C LEU A 394 -11.63 7.88 -17.37
N GLY A 395 -10.86 8.84 -16.85
CA GLY A 395 -9.42 8.92 -17.03
C GLY A 395 -8.68 7.71 -16.45
N GLY A 396 -9.13 7.19 -15.31
CA GLY A 396 -8.64 5.93 -14.73
C GLY A 396 -8.92 4.71 -15.62
N LEU A 397 -10.13 4.63 -16.20
CA LEU A 397 -10.48 3.57 -17.14
C LEU A 397 -9.67 3.65 -18.45
N GLU A 398 -9.46 4.86 -19.00
CA GLU A 398 -8.64 5.08 -20.19
C GLU A 398 -7.20 4.59 -19.97
N ARG A 399 -6.63 4.88 -18.79
CA ARG A 399 -5.29 4.39 -18.41
C ARG A 399 -5.22 2.86 -18.36
N ASN A 400 -6.19 2.21 -17.76
CA ASN A 400 -6.24 0.74 -17.68
C ASN A 400 -6.38 0.13 -19.10
N TYR A 401 -7.23 0.74 -19.93
CA TYR A 401 -7.43 0.30 -21.30
C TYR A 401 -6.17 0.48 -22.17
N ALA A 402 -5.45 1.59 -22.03
CA ALA A 402 -4.21 1.82 -22.76
C ALA A 402 -3.15 0.75 -22.43
N ASN A 403 -3.05 0.34 -21.16
CA ASN A 403 -2.10 -0.69 -20.71
C ASN A 403 -2.65 -2.14 -20.74
N ARG A 404 -3.80 -2.41 -21.39
CA ARG A 404 -4.45 -3.72 -21.32
C ARG A 404 -3.58 -4.91 -21.75
N ASN A 405 -2.64 -4.69 -22.68
CA ASN A 405 -1.70 -5.71 -23.16
C ASN A 405 -0.44 -5.84 -22.28
N LYS A 406 -0.31 -5.00 -21.24
CA LYS A 406 0.85 -4.94 -20.31
C LYS A 406 0.40 -5.04 -18.87
N GLN A 407 -0.73 -5.74 -18.64
CA GLN A 407 -1.23 -6.02 -17.31
C GLN A 407 -0.45 -7.15 -16.66
N GLU A 408 -0.02 -6.94 -15.45
CA GLU A 408 0.62 -7.98 -14.64
C GLU A 408 -0.38 -9.04 -14.19
N ASN A 409 0.11 -10.23 -13.85
CA ASN A 409 -0.73 -11.36 -13.45
C ASN A 409 -1.68 -11.03 -12.29
N ASN A 410 -1.20 -10.27 -11.29
CA ASN A 410 -1.99 -9.88 -10.11
C ASN A 410 -3.23 -9.05 -10.45
N SER A 411 -3.25 -8.33 -11.57
CA SER A 411 -4.43 -7.59 -12.04
C SER A 411 -5.60 -8.51 -12.36
N TYR A 412 -5.32 -9.73 -12.82
CA TYR A 412 -6.32 -10.73 -13.17
C TYR A 412 -6.65 -11.65 -12.00
N THR A 413 -5.64 -12.11 -11.24
CA THR A 413 -5.84 -13.08 -10.15
C THR A 413 -6.81 -12.56 -9.12
N GLY A 414 -6.71 -11.28 -8.72
CA GLY A 414 -7.64 -10.66 -7.78
C GLY A 414 -9.10 -10.64 -8.27
N ALA A 415 -9.34 -10.45 -9.57
CA ALA A 415 -10.68 -10.48 -10.14
C ALA A 415 -11.28 -11.90 -10.09
N TYR A 416 -10.47 -12.93 -10.40
CA TYR A 416 -10.93 -14.33 -10.38
C TYR A 416 -11.18 -14.84 -8.96
N ILE A 417 -10.34 -14.45 -8.01
CA ILE A 417 -10.55 -14.75 -6.58
C ILE A 417 -11.86 -14.13 -6.10
N ARG A 418 -12.12 -12.84 -6.40
CA ARG A 418 -13.41 -12.20 -6.04
C ARG A 418 -14.61 -12.82 -6.75
N ASN A 419 -14.47 -13.27 -8.00
CA ASN A 419 -15.53 -14.00 -8.66
C ASN A 419 -15.82 -15.31 -7.94
N PHE A 420 -14.80 -16.10 -7.64
CA PHE A 420 -14.99 -17.35 -6.89
C PHE A 420 -15.63 -17.11 -5.52
N LEU A 421 -15.11 -16.16 -4.74
CA LEU A 421 -15.53 -15.94 -3.35
C LEU A 421 -16.87 -15.21 -3.24
N SER A 422 -17.18 -14.25 -4.11
CA SER A 422 -18.30 -13.31 -3.98
C SER A 422 -19.10 -13.07 -5.27
N CYS A 423 -18.93 -13.93 -6.28
CA CYS A 423 -19.64 -13.85 -7.54
C CYS A 423 -19.50 -12.50 -8.29
N GLU A 424 -18.39 -11.76 -8.04
CA GLU A 424 -18.10 -10.52 -8.78
C GLU A 424 -17.94 -10.81 -10.28
N PRO A 425 -18.51 -10.00 -11.18
CA PRO A 425 -18.42 -10.28 -12.61
C PRO A 425 -17.00 -10.14 -13.17
N ILE A 426 -16.63 -11.03 -14.07
CA ILE A 426 -15.35 -11.04 -14.78
C ILE A 426 -15.55 -10.37 -16.16
N LEU A 427 -15.45 -9.05 -16.20
CA LEU A 427 -15.44 -8.29 -17.45
C LEU A 427 -14.00 -8.15 -17.96
N SER A 428 -13.83 -8.23 -19.29
CA SER A 428 -12.56 -7.81 -19.89
C SER A 428 -12.33 -6.31 -19.67
N ILE A 429 -11.08 -5.87 -19.75
CA ILE A 429 -10.74 -4.44 -19.64
C ILE A 429 -11.44 -3.68 -20.78
N GLU A 430 -11.49 -4.25 -21.98
CA GLU A 430 -12.13 -3.71 -23.17
C GLU A 430 -13.64 -3.56 -22.96
N ASP A 431 -14.32 -4.59 -22.48
CA ASP A 431 -15.76 -4.57 -22.26
C ASP A 431 -16.13 -3.55 -21.17
N ARG A 432 -15.38 -3.51 -20.06
CA ARG A 432 -15.59 -2.53 -18.98
C ARG A 432 -15.37 -1.11 -19.48
N TYR A 433 -14.30 -0.87 -20.23
CA TYR A 433 -14.00 0.44 -20.81
C TYR A 433 -15.10 0.87 -21.78
N SER A 434 -15.47 0.01 -22.75
CA SER A 434 -16.51 0.29 -23.70
C SER A 434 -17.88 0.54 -23.04
N LEU A 435 -18.24 -0.27 -22.05
CA LEU A 435 -19.51 -0.13 -21.34
C LEU A 435 -19.59 1.21 -20.60
N LEU A 436 -18.61 1.53 -19.77
CA LEU A 436 -18.67 2.70 -18.89
C LEU A 436 -18.40 4.01 -19.62
N THR A 437 -17.54 4.04 -20.65
CA THR A 437 -17.36 5.25 -21.47
C THR A 437 -18.59 5.59 -22.29
N ASN A 438 -19.42 4.61 -22.64
CA ASN A 438 -20.69 4.84 -23.31
C ASN A 438 -21.83 5.22 -22.34
N ILE A 439 -21.86 4.67 -21.14
CA ILE A 439 -22.98 4.85 -20.19
C ILE A 439 -22.76 6.07 -19.30
N ALA A 440 -21.61 6.27 -18.71
CA ALA A 440 -21.35 7.32 -17.71
C ALA A 440 -21.69 8.74 -18.22
N PRO A 441 -21.39 9.13 -19.49
CA PRO A 441 -21.80 10.45 -20.01
C PRO A 441 -23.31 10.66 -20.13
N GLN A 442 -24.09 9.58 -20.08
CA GLN A 442 -25.56 9.63 -20.21
C GLN A 442 -26.28 9.67 -18.85
N ILE A 443 -25.55 9.44 -17.75
CA ILE A 443 -26.08 9.46 -16.40
C ILE A 443 -26.12 10.91 -15.93
N PRO A 444 -27.30 11.46 -15.58
CA PRO A 444 -27.40 12.79 -14.97
C PRO A 444 -27.07 12.75 -13.47
N VAL A 445 -26.67 13.87 -12.90
CA VAL A 445 -26.34 13.96 -11.45
C VAL A 445 -27.56 13.65 -10.58
N GLU A 446 -28.76 13.94 -11.05
CA GLU A 446 -30.02 13.63 -10.37
C GLU A 446 -30.18 12.12 -10.10
N ALA A 447 -29.74 11.26 -11.03
CA ALA A 447 -29.78 9.81 -10.82
C ALA A 447 -28.84 9.35 -9.71
N ILE A 448 -27.66 9.97 -9.58
CA ILE A 448 -26.73 9.75 -8.47
C ILE A 448 -27.36 10.19 -7.15
N ASN A 449 -27.99 11.37 -7.13
CA ASN A 449 -28.64 11.94 -5.95
C ASN A 449 -29.82 11.07 -5.47
N GLU A 450 -30.64 10.56 -6.37
CA GLU A 450 -31.73 9.65 -6.02
C GLU A 450 -31.20 8.29 -5.53
N TYR A 451 -30.13 7.79 -6.13
CA TYR A 451 -29.49 6.56 -5.63
C TYR A 451 -28.97 6.73 -4.18
N CYS A 452 -28.40 7.89 -3.81
CA CYS A 452 -28.00 8.17 -2.44
C CYS A 452 -29.18 8.06 -1.47
N LYS A 453 -30.34 8.59 -1.82
CA LYS A 453 -31.57 8.53 -0.96
C LYS A 453 -32.11 7.12 -0.81
N MET A 454 -31.90 6.25 -1.80
CA MET A 454 -32.31 4.87 -1.76
C MET A 454 -31.36 3.99 -0.95
N LEU A 455 -30.05 4.28 -1.03
CA LEU A 455 -29.01 3.46 -0.44
C LEU A 455 -29.07 3.50 1.11
N PHE A 456 -29.31 4.67 1.69
CA PHE A 456 -29.40 4.85 3.14
C PHE A 456 -30.22 6.10 3.52
N ASN A 457 -30.70 6.13 4.76
CA ASN A 457 -31.43 7.26 5.32
C ASN A 457 -30.73 7.80 6.59
N PRO A 458 -29.98 8.88 6.49
CA PRO A 458 -29.28 9.46 7.65
C PRO A 458 -30.21 10.16 8.64
N THR A 459 -31.48 10.43 8.30
CA THR A 459 -32.43 11.08 9.20
C THR A 459 -33.07 10.12 10.22
N ALA A 460 -32.86 8.82 10.07
CA ALA A 460 -33.39 7.76 10.95
C ALA A 460 -32.27 7.11 11.77
N ASP A 461 -32.65 6.50 12.90
CA ASP A 461 -31.73 5.69 13.71
C ASP A 461 -31.53 4.29 13.14
N LYS A 462 -32.47 3.84 12.33
CA LYS A 462 -32.46 2.50 11.73
C LYS A 462 -31.20 2.28 10.89
N ASN A 463 -30.54 1.15 11.15
CA ASN A 463 -29.30 0.75 10.46
C ASN A 463 -28.12 1.70 10.61
N MET A 464 -28.22 2.70 11.50
CA MET A 464 -27.10 3.59 11.82
C MET A 464 -26.23 2.98 12.92
N VAL A 465 -24.91 3.00 12.70
CA VAL A 465 -23.90 2.52 13.64
C VAL A 465 -22.82 3.58 13.77
N VAL A 466 -22.46 3.90 15.01
CA VAL A 466 -21.44 4.89 15.36
C VAL A 466 -20.34 4.20 16.14
N MET A 467 -19.10 4.42 15.75
CA MET A 467 -17.94 3.80 16.36
C MET A 467 -16.86 4.82 16.66
N SER A 468 -16.32 4.81 17.89
CA SER A 468 -15.17 5.64 18.26
C SER A 468 -14.02 4.78 18.77
N LEU A 469 -12.81 5.04 18.24
CA LEU A 469 -11.56 4.48 18.77
C LEU A 469 -10.73 5.62 19.35
N LEU A 470 -10.50 5.60 20.65
CA LEU A 470 -10.08 6.78 21.40
C LEU A 470 -8.78 6.53 22.17
N PRO A 471 -7.87 7.52 22.26
CA PRO A 471 -6.77 7.49 23.21
C PRO A 471 -7.29 7.51 24.66
N GLU A 472 -6.77 6.65 25.51
CA GLU A 472 -6.96 6.73 26.95
C GLU A 472 -5.90 7.65 27.56
N LYS A 473 -6.30 8.86 27.95
CA LYS A 473 -5.41 9.88 28.52
C LYS A 473 -5.93 10.40 29.86
N GLU A 474 -5.04 10.59 30.81
CA GLU A 474 -5.37 11.17 32.10
C GLU A 474 -5.93 12.60 31.94
N GLY A 475 -7.06 12.87 32.57
CA GLY A 475 -7.74 14.16 32.51
C GLY A 475 -8.51 14.46 31.23
N VAL A 476 -8.56 13.54 30.27
CA VAL A 476 -9.36 13.66 29.05
C VAL A 476 -10.64 12.84 29.18
N ASN A 477 -11.79 13.52 29.08
CA ASN A 477 -13.10 12.87 29.08
C ASN A 477 -13.72 12.97 27.70
N TYR A 478 -14.20 11.86 27.19
CA TYR A 478 -14.96 11.81 25.94
C TYR A 478 -16.46 11.70 26.23
N PRO A 479 -17.33 12.16 25.32
CA PRO A 479 -18.75 11.92 25.40
C PRO A 479 -19.06 10.43 25.50
N ASP A 480 -20.02 10.06 26.32
CA ASP A 480 -20.52 8.70 26.37
C ASP A 480 -21.43 8.36 25.16
N ASP A 481 -21.82 7.09 25.03
CA ASP A 481 -22.59 6.61 23.90
C ASP A 481 -23.94 7.35 23.74
N GLU A 482 -24.63 7.73 24.84
CA GLU A 482 -25.90 8.45 24.80
C GLU A 482 -25.68 9.93 24.40
N SER A 483 -24.64 10.56 24.93
CA SER A 483 -24.27 11.93 24.54
C SER A 483 -23.94 12.02 23.05
N LEU A 484 -23.26 11.02 22.48
CA LEU A 484 -22.99 10.95 21.04
C LEU A 484 -24.27 10.77 20.21
N LYS A 485 -25.23 9.97 20.68
CA LYS A 485 -26.55 9.86 20.03
C LYS A 485 -27.28 11.20 19.99
N GLU A 486 -27.36 11.89 21.12
CA GLU A 486 -27.99 13.22 21.19
C GLU A 486 -27.25 14.26 20.32
N THR A 487 -25.94 14.21 20.31
CA THR A 487 -25.13 15.05 19.43
C THR A 487 -25.51 14.87 17.96
N LEU A 488 -25.60 13.63 17.48
CA LEU A 488 -25.97 13.36 16.08
C LEU A 488 -27.43 13.72 15.79
N LYS A 489 -28.37 13.42 16.71
CA LYS A 489 -29.77 13.81 16.56
C LYS A 489 -29.96 15.33 16.48
N SER A 490 -29.16 16.09 17.23
CA SER A 490 -29.26 17.56 17.23
C SER A 490 -29.03 18.18 15.85
N VAL A 491 -28.16 17.57 15.03
CA VAL A 491 -27.81 18.05 13.68
C VAL A 491 -28.94 17.81 12.66
N ARG A 492 -29.83 16.84 12.89
CA ARG A 492 -30.87 16.46 11.91
C ARG A 492 -31.85 17.57 11.58
N ASN A 493 -32.10 18.45 12.53
CA ASN A 493 -33.08 19.55 12.41
C ASN A 493 -32.43 20.86 11.95
N GLU A 494 -31.11 20.88 11.70
CA GLU A 494 -30.42 22.06 11.20
C GLU A 494 -30.90 22.42 9.78
N ASP A 495 -31.07 23.71 9.53
CA ASP A 495 -31.30 24.23 8.18
C ASP A 495 -29.95 24.31 7.47
N LEU A 496 -29.70 23.36 6.56
CA LEU A 496 -28.45 23.21 5.83
C LEU A 496 -28.58 23.80 4.44
N ALA A 497 -27.78 24.79 4.11
CA ALA A 497 -27.65 25.29 2.74
C ALA A 497 -27.01 24.24 1.82
N ALA A 498 -27.33 24.28 0.52
CA ALA A 498 -26.68 23.44 -0.48
C ALA A 498 -25.18 23.74 -0.57
N TRP A 499 -24.39 22.73 -0.97
CA TRP A 499 -22.95 22.91 -1.20
C TRP A 499 -22.71 23.89 -2.36
N VAL A 500 -21.83 24.86 -2.16
CA VAL A 500 -21.39 25.80 -3.18
C VAL A 500 -20.01 25.37 -3.68
N ASP A 501 -19.91 25.12 -4.97
CA ASP A 501 -18.66 24.75 -5.60
C ASP A 501 -18.02 25.95 -6.28
N ASN A 502 -16.84 26.31 -5.84
CA ASN A 502 -16.04 27.38 -6.43
C ASN A 502 -14.94 26.75 -7.29
N SER A 503 -15.08 26.81 -8.61
CA SER A 503 -14.05 26.36 -9.54
C SER A 503 -13.53 27.52 -10.38
N LYS A 504 -12.24 27.48 -10.73
CA LYS A 504 -11.56 28.46 -11.55
C LYS A 504 -11.29 27.87 -12.93
N ASN A 505 -11.71 28.55 -13.97
CA ASN A 505 -11.53 28.10 -15.35
C ASN A 505 -10.59 29.04 -16.11
N GLU A 506 -9.30 28.91 -15.82
CA GLU A 506 -8.22 29.69 -16.45
C GLU A 506 -7.13 28.72 -16.94
N PRO A 507 -6.28 29.11 -17.92
CA PRO A 507 -5.10 28.32 -18.28
C PRO A 507 -4.09 28.35 -17.12
N LEU A 508 -3.33 27.24 -16.92
CA LEU A 508 -2.31 27.16 -15.87
C LEU A 508 -1.25 28.24 -16.03
N ILE A 509 -0.87 28.56 -17.25
CA ILE A 509 0.06 29.64 -17.60
C ILE A 509 -0.71 30.70 -18.37
N SER A 510 -0.89 31.88 -17.77
CA SER A 510 -1.63 32.98 -18.38
C SER A 510 -0.82 33.69 -19.47
N GLN A 511 0.50 33.75 -19.34
CA GLN A 511 1.39 34.34 -20.31
C GLN A 511 2.50 33.35 -20.67
N MET A 512 2.44 32.82 -21.90
CA MET A 512 3.40 31.84 -22.37
C MET A 512 4.81 32.40 -22.42
N PRO A 513 5.84 31.64 -21.98
CA PRO A 513 7.21 32.07 -22.04
C PRO A 513 7.74 32.13 -23.49
N ALA A 514 8.75 32.95 -23.73
CA ALA A 514 9.46 32.95 -24.99
C ALA A 514 10.24 31.63 -25.17
N GLU A 515 10.02 30.97 -26.29
CA GLU A 515 10.64 29.67 -26.56
C GLU A 515 12.18 29.78 -26.71
N GLY A 516 12.89 28.87 -26.03
CA GLY A 516 14.32 28.65 -26.30
C GLY A 516 14.53 27.60 -27.42
N LYS A 517 15.74 27.08 -27.55
CA LYS A 517 16.11 26.13 -28.60
C LYS A 517 16.92 24.97 -28.04
N ILE A 518 16.78 23.80 -28.68
CA ILE A 518 17.74 22.70 -28.55
C ILE A 518 18.89 23.03 -29.47
N VAL A 519 20.11 23.22 -28.91
CA VAL A 519 21.30 23.64 -29.67
C VAL A 519 22.24 22.46 -30.00
N LYS A 520 22.11 21.34 -29.28
CA LYS A 520 22.90 20.13 -29.50
C LYS A 520 22.14 18.87 -29.05
N GLU A 521 22.29 17.80 -29.80
CA GLU A 521 21.78 16.46 -29.44
C GLU A 521 22.94 15.46 -29.48
N GLU A 522 23.11 14.64 -28.43
CA GLU A 522 24.18 13.65 -28.30
C GLU A 522 23.61 12.35 -27.67
N LYS A 523 24.36 11.26 -27.81
CA LYS A 523 24.09 10.03 -27.07
C LYS A 523 24.58 10.16 -25.64
N ALA A 524 23.84 9.57 -24.69
CA ALA A 524 24.24 9.45 -23.30
C ALA A 524 24.22 7.97 -22.87
N ASP A 525 24.61 7.69 -21.64
CA ASP A 525 24.60 6.34 -21.07
C ASP A 525 23.20 5.76 -20.97
N TYR A 526 23.09 4.44 -20.84
CA TYR A 526 21.86 3.70 -20.65
C TYR A 526 20.82 3.93 -21.76
N ASP A 527 21.26 4.11 -23.02
CA ASP A 527 20.41 4.41 -24.19
C ASP A 527 19.64 5.74 -24.10
N PHE A 528 20.06 6.66 -23.23
CA PHE A 528 19.54 8.01 -23.22
C PHE A 528 20.18 8.84 -24.37
N LYS A 529 19.43 9.85 -24.82
CA LYS A 529 19.95 10.99 -25.57
C LYS A 529 20.06 12.17 -24.60
N VAL A 530 21.02 13.08 -24.84
CA VAL A 530 21.08 14.35 -24.12
C VAL A 530 20.88 15.52 -25.08
N TRP A 531 19.95 16.38 -24.71
CA TRP A 531 19.68 17.64 -25.42
C TRP A 531 20.25 18.79 -24.61
N THR A 532 21.18 19.56 -25.22
CA THR A 532 21.69 20.82 -24.65
C THR A 532 20.81 21.94 -25.15
N LEU A 533 20.33 22.78 -24.24
CA LEU A 533 19.42 23.88 -24.54
C LEU A 533 20.14 25.22 -24.61
N SER A 534 19.52 26.21 -25.25
CA SER A 534 20.07 27.57 -25.43
C SER A 534 20.33 28.30 -24.11
N ASN A 535 19.62 27.97 -23.01
CA ASN A 535 19.88 28.49 -21.67
C ASN A 535 20.91 27.68 -20.87
N GLY A 536 21.54 26.66 -21.47
CA GLY A 536 22.58 25.84 -20.86
C GLY A 536 22.05 24.63 -20.07
N CYS A 537 20.72 24.44 -19.95
CA CYS A 537 20.13 23.24 -19.35
C CYS A 537 20.42 21.99 -20.19
N LYS A 538 20.50 20.84 -19.54
CA LYS A 538 20.64 19.53 -20.19
C LYS A 538 19.43 18.65 -19.88
N VAL A 539 18.82 18.08 -20.92
CA VAL A 539 17.68 17.18 -20.81
C VAL A 539 18.07 15.80 -21.33
N TYR A 540 18.03 14.81 -20.46
CA TYR A 540 18.33 13.41 -20.78
C TYR A 540 17.03 12.70 -21.08
N VAL A 541 16.92 12.08 -22.25
CA VAL A 541 15.66 11.58 -22.78
C VAL A 541 15.82 10.13 -23.23
N ARG A 542 14.89 9.26 -22.79
CA ARG A 542 14.81 7.88 -23.25
C ARG A 542 13.38 7.49 -23.53
N LYS A 543 13.06 7.20 -24.81
CA LYS A 543 11.77 6.64 -25.19
C LYS A 543 11.74 5.16 -24.86
N THR A 544 10.68 4.69 -24.21
CA THR A 544 10.45 3.27 -23.88
C THR A 544 9.03 2.87 -24.22
N ASP A 545 8.83 1.55 -24.34
CA ASP A 545 7.54 0.91 -24.56
C ASP A 545 7.10 0.06 -23.36
N PHE A 546 7.69 0.27 -22.18
CA PHE A 546 7.40 -0.54 -20.98
C PHE A 546 5.94 -0.39 -20.51
N LYS A 547 5.43 0.83 -20.60
CA LYS A 547 4.02 1.19 -20.35
C LYS A 547 3.55 2.12 -21.46
N ASP A 548 2.35 1.91 -22.00
CA ASP A 548 1.87 2.71 -23.13
C ASP A 548 1.41 4.12 -22.74
N ASN A 549 1.10 4.33 -21.46
CA ASN A 549 0.56 5.59 -20.94
C ASN A 549 1.36 6.14 -19.75
N GLU A 550 2.68 5.91 -19.71
CA GLU A 550 3.52 6.42 -18.63
C GLU A 550 4.68 7.24 -19.19
N VAL A 551 4.84 8.45 -18.66
CA VAL A 551 6.04 9.26 -18.77
C VAL A 551 6.48 9.64 -17.37
N ARG A 552 7.75 9.42 -17.05
CA ARG A 552 8.41 9.80 -15.80
C ARG A 552 9.36 10.94 -16.05
N PHE A 553 9.45 11.83 -15.08
CA PHE A 553 10.27 13.03 -15.12
C PHE A 553 10.98 13.24 -13.78
N ALA A 554 12.25 13.69 -13.86
CA ALA A 554 12.97 14.24 -12.72
C ALA A 554 13.85 15.40 -13.18
N ALA A 555 13.89 16.46 -12.36
CA ALA A 555 14.92 17.46 -12.41
C ALA A 555 15.67 17.41 -11.07
N VAL A 556 16.99 17.23 -11.08
CA VAL A 556 17.78 17.03 -9.86
C VAL A 556 18.99 17.95 -9.86
N SER A 557 19.30 18.55 -8.72
CA SER A 557 20.46 19.42 -8.52
C SER A 557 21.13 19.11 -7.18
N HIS A 558 22.40 19.53 -7.04
CA HIS A 558 23.14 19.48 -5.79
C HIS A 558 22.79 20.66 -4.88
N GLY A 559 22.88 20.44 -3.57
CA GLY A 559 22.68 21.48 -2.55
C GLY A 559 21.83 20.99 -1.41
N GLY A 560 20.54 21.03 -1.58
CA GLY A 560 19.57 20.56 -0.60
C GLY A 560 19.68 21.27 0.74
N GLU A 561 19.28 20.55 1.80
CA GLU A 561 19.34 21.02 3.20
C GLU A 561 20.74 21.40 3.63
N SER A 562 21.78 20.85 2.96
CA SER A 562 23.19 21.10 3.32
C SER A 562 23.60 22.57 3.16
N MET A 563 22.90 23.32 2.34
CA MET A 563 23.21 24.74 2.07
C MET A 563 22.85 25.67 3.23
N TYR A 564 22.03 25.21 4.16
CA TYR A 564 21.49 26.01 5.26
C TYR A 564 22.10 25.62 6.61
N ASP A 565 22.09 26.55 7.56
CA ASP A 565 22.61 26.31 8.89
C ASP A 565 21.60 25.66 9.83
N THR A 566 22.09 25.09 10.95
CA THR A 566 21.26 24.32 11.89
C THR A 566 20.17 25.16 12.57
N ASN A 567 20.33 26.48 12.64
CA ASN A 567 19.30 27.39 13.16
C ASN A 567 18.03 27.45 12.29
N GLU A 568 18.12 27.08 11.00
CA GLU A 568 16.98 27.01 10.08
C GLU A 568 16.32 25.62 10.02
N ILE A 569 16.83 24.65 10.78
CA ILE A 569 16.46 23.23 10.64
C ILE A 569 14.94 22.97 10.80
N ASN A 570 14.23 23.74 11.65
CA ASN A 570 12.77 23.58 11.80
C ASN A 570 12.01 23.93 10.51
N THR A 571 12.46 24.95 9.80
CA THR A 571 11.88 25.37 8.53
C THR A 571 12.26 24.40 7.41
N ILE A 572 13.51 23.95 7.38
CA ILE A 572 14.05 23.05 6.36
C ILE A 572 13.38 21.68 6.42
N ASN A 573 13.19 21.11 7.62
CA ASN A 573 12.56 19.80 7.79
C ASN A 573 11.07 19.77 7.35
N LEU A 574 10.47 20.93 7.13
CA LEU A 574 9.07 21.07 6.68
C LEU A 574 8.97 21.76 5.31
N PHE A 575 10.10 21.93 4.63
CA PHE A 575 10.17 22.59 3.33
C PHE A 575 9.24 21.92 2.29
N ASP A 576 9.33 20.61 2.16
CA ASP A 576 8.54 19.84 1.19
C ASP A 576 7.03 20.02 1.44
N GLN A 577 6.61 19.94 2.70
CA GLN A 577 5.22 20.13 3.10
C GLN A 577 4.74 21.54 2.77
N GLY A 578 5.55 22.55 3.10
CA GLY A 578 5.19 23.95 2.85
C GLY A 578 5.09 24.32 1.37
N ILE A 579 6.03 23.84 0.57
CA ILE A 579 6.03 24.13 -0.88
C ILE A 579 4.94 23.36 -1.61
N ASN A 580 4.75 22.07 -1.29
CA ASN A 580 3.70 21.27 -1.91
C ASN A 580 2.28 21.64 -1.42
N ALA A 581 2.14 22.31 -0.27
CA ALA A 581 0.90 22.93 0.15
C ALA A 581 0.60 24.25 -0.56
N SER A 582 1.59 24.85 -1.21
CA SER A 582 1.44 26.10 -1.96
C SER A 582 0.68 25.92 -3.27
N GLY A 583 0.21 27.01 -3.83
CA GLY A 583 -0.38 27.04 -5.17
C GLY A 583 0.67 27.21 -6.27
N LEU A 584 0.22 27.16 -7.52
CA LEU A 584 1.05 27.39 -8.71
C LEU A 584 0.39 28.43 -9.64
N GLY A 585 1.20 29.35 -10.15
CA GLY A 585 0.70 30.40 -11.05
C GLY A 585 -0.34 31.28 -10.35
N ASN A 586 -1.54 31.34 -10.92
CA ASN A 586 -2.68 32.07 -10.33
C ASN A 586 -3.56 31.21 -9.41
N PHE A 587 -3.29 29.89 -9.33
CA PHE A 587 -4.13 28.94 -8.61
C PHE A 587 -3.67 28.78 -7.16
N SER A 588 -4.61 28.75 -6.21
CA SER A 588 -4.38 28.14 -4.90
C SER A 588 -4.22 26.62 -5.07
N ASN A 589 -3.79 25.92 -4.03
CA ASN A 589 -3.65 24.46 -4.09
C ASN A 589 -4.99 23.77 -4.46
N LEU A 590 -6.10 24.17 -3.82
CA LEU A 590 -7.43 23.64 -4.13
C LEU A 590 -7.89 23.95 -5.56
N GLU A 591 -7.73 25.21 -6.00
CA GLU A 591 -8.08 25.59 -7.37
C GLU A 591 -7.30 24.78 -8.40
N LEU A 592 -6.01 24.54 -8.13
CA LEU A 592 -5.15 23.73 -8.98
C LEU A 592 -5.65 22.26 -9.05
N GLN A 593 -5.96 21.64 -7.93
CA GLN A 593 -6.51 20.29 -7.89
C GLN A 593 -7.82 20.20 -8.71
N LYS A 594 -8.74 21.16 -8.55
CA LYS A 594 -9.98 21.21 -9.34
C LYS A 594 -9.71 21.41 -10.85
N ALA A 595 -8.74 22.25 -11.21
CA ALA A 595 -8.37 22.51 -12.59
C ALA A 595 -7.71 21.33 -13.29
N LEU A 596 -7.07 20.43 -12.52
CA LEU A 596 -6.42 19.23 -13.02
C LEU A 596 -7.35 18.01 -13.12
N SER A 597 -8.64 18.13 -12.73
CA SER A 597 -9.59 17.02 -12.81
C SER A 597 -9.68 16.42 -14.21
N GLY A 598 -9.63 15.11 -14.31
CA GLY A 598 -9.57 14.34 -15.56
C GLY A 598 -8.19 14.23 -16.18
N LYS A 599 -7.19 14.93 -15.66
CA LYS A 599 -5.78 14.80 -16.08
C LYS A 599 -5.04 13.80 -15.20
N GLN A 600 -4.20 13.01 -15.84
CA GLN A 600 -3.37 12.02 -15.18
C GLN A 600 -1.94 12.55 -15.06
N VAL A 601 -1.75 13.55 -14.21
CA VAL A 601 -0.49 14.26 -14.02
C VAL A 601 -0.24 14.54 -12.54
N ASN A 602 1.02 14.40 -12.12
CA ASN A 602 1.49 14.81 -10.81
C ASN A 602 2.88 15.40 -10.94
N VAL A 603 3.16 16.50 -10.25
CA VAL A 603 4.48 17.13 -10.14
C VAL A 603 4.64 17.63 -8.72
N GLY A 604 5.79 17.38 -8.11
CA GLY A 604 6.09 17.83 -6.76
C GLY A 604 7.56 18.12 -6.54
N VAL A 605 7.83 18.91 -5.50
CA VAL A 605 9.18 19.34 -5.08
C VAL A 605 9.60 18.51 -3.88
N ASN A 606 10.89 18.18 -3.82
CA ASN A 606 11.50 17.55 -2.64
C ASN A 606 12.91 18.13 -2.44
N MET A 607 13.24 18.40 -1.18
CA MET A 607 14.58 18.77 -0.75
C MET A 607 15.10 17.75 0.26
N SER A 608 16.23 17.15 0.00
CA SER A 608 16.88 16.21 0.91
C SER A 608 18.24 16.73 1.35
N THR A 609 18.95 15.97 2.15
CA THR A 609 20.21 16.40 2.77
C THR A 609 21.20 17.08 1.82
N ASN A 610 21.40 16.58 0.60
CA ASN A 610 22.44 17.03 -0.34
C ASN A 610 21.94 17.36 -1.75
N LYS A 611 20.62 17.34 -1.97
CA LYS A 611 20.01 17.61 -3.27
C LYS A 611 18.61 18.18 -3.14
N GLU A 612 18.19 18.95 -4.12
CA GLU A 612 16.81 19.26 -4.40
C GLU A 612 16.34 18.62 -5.70
N SER A 613 15.05 18.40 -5.82
CA SER A 613 14.47 17.80 -7.01
C SER A 613 13.03 18.25 -7.26
N ILE A 614 12.66 18.21 -8.55
CA ILE A 614 11.26 18.15 -8.97
C ILE A 614 11.05 16.78 -9.61
N SER A 615 10.04 16.06 -9.17
CA SER A 615 9.64 14.79 -9.76
C SER A 615 8.27 14.89 -10.39
N GLY A 616 8.05 14.21 -11.50
CA GLY A 616 6.77 14.22 -12.20
C GLY A 616 6.42 12.88 -12.84
N THR A 617 5.13 12.68 -13.01
CA THR A 617 4.57 11.56 -13.75
C THR A 617 3.37 12.04 -14.55
N SER A 618 3.23 11.58 -15.78
CA SER A 618 2.07 11.89 -16.61
C SER A 618 1.78 10.77 -17.61
N THR A 619 0.64 10.88 -18.28
CA THR A 619 0.39 10.17 -19.52
C THR A 619 0.98 10.96 -20.71
N PRO A 620 1.17 10.33 -21.89
CA PRO A 620 1.55 11.06 -23.12
C PRO A 620 0.57 12.20 -23.46
N LYS A 621 -0.72 12.03 -23.17
CA LYS A 621 -1.78 13.02 -23.40
C LYS A 621 -1.64 14.26 -22.52
N ASP A 622 -1.23 14.07 -21.27
CA ASP A 622 -1.15 15.13 -20.25
C ASP A 622 0.29 15.67 -20.07
N LEU A 623 1.21 15.27 -20.96
CA LEU A 623 2.63 15.57 -20.87
C LEU A 623 2.90 17.09 -20.86
N GLU A 624 2.19 17.88 -21.67
CA GLU A 624 2.32 19.33 -21.65
C GLU A 624 1.97 19.92 -20.30
N THR A 625 0.92 19.42 -19.64
CA THR A 625 0.52 19.86 -18.30
C THR A 625 1.63 19.61 -17.27
N MET A 626 2.33 18.48 -17.36
CA MET A 626 3.49 18.19 -16.50
C MET A 626 4.61 19.23 -16.68
N PHE A 627 4.89 19.62 -17.92
CA PHE A 627 5.90 20.64 -18.21
C PHE A 627 5.44 22.05 -17.78
N GLN A 628 4.17 22.37 -17.91
CA GLN A 628 3.59 23.62 -17.38
C GLN A 628 3.74 23.72 -15.86
N MET A 629 3.39 22.66 -15.14
CA MET A 629 3.56 22.62 -13.68
C MET A 629 5.05 22.72 -13.30
N THR A 630 5.93 21.99 -13.99
CA THR A 630 7.38 22.07 -13.77
C THR A 630 7.89 23.50 -13.97
N TYR A 631 7.48 24.17 -15.05
CA TYR A 631 7.82 25.57 -15.31
C TYR A 631 7.37 26.49 -14.17
N LEU A 632 6.13 26.31 -13.68
CA LEU A 632 5.58 27.10 -12.58
C LEU A 632 6.31 26.85 -11.26
N TYR A 633 6.75 25.64 -10.97
CA TYR A 633 7.59 25.35 -9.81
C TYR A 633 8.93 26.12 -9.85
N PHE A 634 9.53 26.31 -11.03
CA PHE A 634 10.73 27.13 -11.15
C PHE A 634 10.44 28.63 -11.09
N THR A 635 9.26 29.11 -11.51
CA THR A 635 9.03 30.53 -11.78
C THR A 635 7.96 31.19 -10.94
N ASN A 636 6.95 30.46 -10.49
CA ASN A 636 5.78 31.07 -9.86
C ASN A 636 5.05 30.13 -8.88
N VAL A 637 5.69 29.80 -7.78
CA VAL A 637 5.02 29.17 -6.62
C VAL A 637 4.25 30.25 -5.89
N LYS A 638 2.93 30.04 -5.76
CA LYS A 638 2.00 30.96 -5.13
C LYS A 638 1.83 30.63 -3.65
N ALA A 639 2.08 31.58 -2.77
CA ALA A 639 1.78 31.41 -1.35
C ALA A 639 0.30 31.07 -1.13
N ASP A 640 0.04 30.04 -0.33
CA ASP A 640 -1.28 29.61 0.11
C ASP A 640 -1.26 29.41 1.64
N PRO A 641 -1.29 30.51 2.42
CA PRO A 641 -1.15 30.45 3.86
C PRO A 641 -2.30 29.71 4.55
N VAL A 642 -3.48 29.66 3.92
CA VAL A 642 -4.63 28.95 4.47
C VAL A 642 -4.41 27.45 4.40
N ASN A 643 -4.03 26.93 3.23
CA ASN A 643 -3.73 25.50 3.07
C ASN A 643 -2.49 25.10 3.88
N TYR A 644 -1.43 25.93 3.90
CA TYR A 644 -0.26 25.70 4.75
C TYR A 644 -0.64 25.57 6.24
N ALA A 645 -1.45 26.49 6.75
CA ALA A 645 -1.90 26.44 8.16
C ALA A 645 -2.70 25.17 8.46
N SER A 646 -3.52 24.72 7.52
CA SER A 646 -4.26 23.47 7.65
C SER A 646 -3.34 22.25 7.65
N GLU A 647 -2.39 22.17 6.73
CA GLU A 647 -1.40 21.10 6.67
C GLU A 647 -0.56 21.02 7.96
N MET A 648 -0.13 22.17 8.49
CA MET A 648 0.61 22.23 9.76
C MET A 648 -0.27 21.83 10.96
N SER A 649 -1.54 22.20 10.99
CA SER A 649 -2.49 21.76 12.02
C SER A 649 -2.72 20.25 11.98
N THR A 650 -2.86 19.70 10.79
CA THR A 650 -2.98 18.26 10.54
C THR A 650 -1.72 17.52 11.04
N LEU A 651 -0.56 17.95 10.60
CA LEU A 651 0.72 17.35 10.96
C LEU A 651 0.99 17.44 12.47
N HIS A 652 0.67 18.59 13.09
CA HIS A 652 0.77 18.79 14.52
C HIS A 652 -0.09 17.76 15.29
N THR A 653 -1.31 17.52 14.86
CA THR A 653 -2.22 16.55 15.51
C THR A 653 -1.66 15.12 15.41
N VAL A 654 -1.18 14.73 14.23
CA VAL A 654 -0.57 13.41 14.02
C VAL A 654 0.68 13.22 14.91
N ILE A 655 1.53 14.22 14.99
CA ILE A 655 2.79 14.17 15.74
C ILE A 655 2.57 14.23 17.26
N ALA A 656 1.64 15.04 17.74
CA ALA A 656 1.39 15.23 19.17
C ALA A 656 1.05 13.92 19.88
N ASN A 657 0.35 13.01 19.23
CA ASN A 657 -0.11 11.75 19.80
C ASN A 657 0.81 10.55 19.55
N ARG A 658 1.77 10.69 18.62
CA ARG A 658 2.61 9.55 18.22
C ARG A 658 3.44 8.97 19.37
N ALA A 659 3.73 9.75 20.39
CA ALA A 659 4.50 9.30 21.56
C ALA A 659 3.77 8.23 22.40
N ALA A 660 2.45 8.07 22.25
CA ALA A 660 1.70 6.99 22.88
C ALA A 660 2.10 5.60 22.33
N ASN A 661 2.50 5.53 21.06
CA ASN A 661 2.95 4.28 20.46
C ASN A 661 4.39 3.94 20.87
N PRO A 662 4.65 2.80 21.54
CA PRO A 662 6.00 2.39 21.97
C PRO A 662 7.01 2.34 20.81
N MET A 663 6.58 1.93 19.60
CA MET A 663 7.45 1.86 18.42
C MET A 663 7.99 3.22 17.98
N THR A 664 7.28 4.32 18.26
CA THR A 664 7.80 5.67 18.02
C THR A 664 9.03 5.95 18.86
N ALA A 665 8.96 5.65 20.16
CA ALA A 665 10.10 5.82 21.07
C ALA A 665 11.28 4.94 20.66
N PHE A 666 11.01 3.72 20.20
CA PHE A 666 12.02 2.80 19.70
C PHE A 666 12.76 3.36 18.47
N ASN A 667 12.02 3.79 17.46
CA ASN A 667 12.59 4.36 16.24
C ASN A 667 13.34 5.67 16.49
N ASP A 668 12.82 6.52 17.37
CA ASP A 668 13.51 7.73 17.81
C ASP A 668 14.84 7.41 18.52
N SER A 669 14.87 6.35 19.35
CA SER A 669 16.07 5.88 20.03
C SER A 669 17.12 5.33 19.06
N ILE A 670 16.70 4.60 18.01
CA ILE A 670 17.61 4.14 16.95
C ILE A 670 18.26 5.34 16.28
N THR A 671 17.46 6.31 15.81
CA THR A 671 17.98 7.51 15.13
C THR A 671 18.96 8.30 16.00
N LYS A 672 18.58 8.56 17.24
CA LYS A 672 19.42 9.27 18.22
C LYS A 672 20.72 8.53 18.52
N THR A 673 20.68 7.21 18.68
CA THR A 673 21.84 6.38 18.97
C THR A 673 22.77 6.29 17.76
N LEU A 674 22.18 6.15 16.55
CA LEU A 674 22.93 5.99 15.30
C LEU A 674 23.67 7.27 14.88
N TYR A 675 23.10 8.45 15.16
CA TYR A 675 23.65 9.74 14.71
C TYR A 675 24.07 10.66 15.87
N ASP A 676 24.38 10.08 17.05
CA ASP A 676 24.85 10.84 18.20
C ASP A 676 23.95 12.01 18.63
N ASN A 677 22.63 11.82 18.46
CA ASN A 677 21.61 12.85 18.73
C ASN A 677 21.86 14.14 17.91
N ASN A 678 22.33 14.02 16.67
CA ASN A 678 22.62 15.16 15.81
C ASN A 678 21.35 16.00 15.59
N PRO A 679 21.35 17.32 15.84
CA PRO A 679 20.16 18.16 15.71
C PRO A 679 19.60 18.25 14.28
N ARG A 680 20.39 17.92 13.28
CA ARG A 680 19.95 17.91 11.88
C ARG A 680 19.29 16.59 11.45
N ILE A 681 19.47 15.53 12.24
CA ILE A 681 18.86 14.22 11.98
C ILE A 681 17.95 13.88 13.17
N GLN A 682 16.78 14.49 13.17
CA GLN A 682 15.77 14.26 14.20
C GLN A 682 14.43 13.97 13.57
N ASN A 683 13.66 13.10 14.19
CA ASN A 683 12.27 12.92 13.83
C ASN A 683 11.47 14.18 14.14
N LEU A 684 10.53 14.52 13.29
CA LEU A 684 9.69 15.70 13.41
C LEU A 684 8.96 15.74 14.78
N THR A 685 8.93 16.91 15.39
CA THR A 685 8.25 17.16 16.66
C THR A 685 7.21 18.28 16.54
N ALA A 686 6.24 18.31 17.45
CA ALA A 686 5.23 19.37 17.49
C ALA A 686 5.87 20.78 17.68
N GLU A 687 7.00 20.85 18.39
CA GLU A 687 7.73 22.11 18.60
C GLU A 687 8.42 22.59 17.30
N MET A 688 8.94 21.69 16.49
CA MET A 688 9.51 22.04 15.19
C MET A 688 8.44 22.62 14.26
N ILE A 689 7.23 22.04 14.25
CA ILE A 689 6.10 22.53 13.44
C ILE A 689 5.74 23.97 13.83
N LYS A 690 5.71 24.28 15.14
CA LYS A 690 5.40 25.63 15.63
C LYS A 690 6.47 26.68 15.28
N LYS A 691 7.73 26.25 15.14
CA LYS A 691 8.86 27.13 14.81
C LYS A 691 9.14 27.28 13.32
N ALA A 692 8.50 26.49 12.50
CA ALA A 692 8.70 26.55 11.05
C ALA A 692 8.13 27.85 10.48
N ASP A 693 8.89 28.49 9.59
CA ASP A 693 8.53 29.75 8.93
C ASP A 693 8.19 29.52 7.45
N TYR A 694 6.93 29.66 7.11
CA TYR A 694 6.42 29.48 5.76
C TYR A 694 7.00 30.48 4.75
N ASN A 695 7.15 31.76 5.16
CA ASN A 695 7.73 32.76 4.25
C ASN A 695 9.18 32.42 3.94
N ARG A 696 9.93 31.94 4.94
CA ARG A 696 11.31 31.49 4.75
C ARG A 696 11.37 30.24 3.83
N MET A 697 10.40 29.31 3.91
CA MET A 697 10.34 28.18 2.96
C MET A 697 10.18 28.67 1.52
N LEU A 698 9.33 29.66 1.28
CA LEU A 698 9.15 30.25 -0.05
C LEU A 698 10.41 30.98 -0.56
N GLU A 699 11.18 31.63 0.34
CA GLU A 699 12.47 32.23 0.00
C GLU A 699 13.50 31.15 -0.34
N ILE A 700 13.63 30.11 0.49
CA ILE A 700 14.49 28.95 0.26
C ILE A 700 14.16 28.31 -1.09
N HIS A 701 12.86 28.16 -1.42
CA HIS A 701 12.44 27.65 -2.71
C HIS A 701 12.97 28.53 -3.86
N LYS A 702 12.82 29.85 -3.78
CA LYS A 702 13.35 30.77 -4.79
C LYS A 702 14.88 30.67 -4.91
N GLU A 703 15.60 30.54 -3.79
CA GLU A 703 17.06 30.38 -3.79
C GLU A 703 17.47 29.08 -4.51
N ARG A 704 16.81 27.95 -4.17
CA ARG A 704 17.18 26.61 -4.69
C ARG A 704 16.81 26.42 -6.17
N PHE A 705 15.73 27.04 -6.64
CA PHE A 705 15.21 26.85 -7.99
C PHE A 705 15.50 28.05 -8.91
N ALA A 706 16.34 29.00 -8.50
CA ALA A 706 16.67 30.20 -9.31
C ALA A 706 17.45 29.87 -10.59
N ASN A 707 18.25 28.80 -10.60
CA ASN A 707 19.16 28.45 -11.69
C ASN A 707 18.80 27.09 -12.29
N ALA A 708 17.99 27.07 -13.33
CA ALA A 708 17.59 25.84 -13.99
C ALA A 708 18.78 25.09 -14.66
N ALA A 709 19.86 25.77 -15.03
CA ALA A 709 21.00 25.10 -15.61
C ALA A 709 21.86 24.31 -14.61
N ASP A 710 21.60 24.47 -13.32
CA ASP A 710 22.18 23.63 -12.27
C ASP A 710 21.56 22.24 -12.21
N PHE A 711 20.33 22.12 -12.69
CA PHE A 711 19.57 20.87 -12.71
C PHE A 711 19.91 19.98 -13.91
N HIS A 712 19.90 18.68 -13.65
CA HIS A 712 19.82 17.64 -14.67
C HIS A 712 18.37 17.24 -14.85
N PHE A 713 17.82 17.46 -16.04
CA PHE A 713 16.45 17.05 -16.38
C PHE A 713 16.46 15.67 -17.01
N VAL A 714 15.66 14.74 -16.54
CA VAL A 714 15.58 13.37 -17.06
C VAL A 714 14.12 13.04 -17.39
N VAL A 715 13.87 12.57 -18.61
CA VAL A 715 12.55 12.16 -19.10
C VAL A 715 12.64 10.75 -19.66
N ILE A 716 11.77 9.86 -19.21
CA ILE A 716 11.69 8.48 -19.69
C ILE A 716 10.24 8.00 -19.80
N GLY A 717 9.93 7.25 -20.81
CA GLY A 717 8.61 6.66 -21.00
C GLY A 717 8.14 6.65 -22.44
N ASN A 718 6.84 6.50 -22.62
CA ASN A 718 6.21 6.54 -23.93
C ASN A 718 5.77 7.97 -24.28
N PHE A 719 6.38 8.57 -25.27
CA PHE A 719 6.06 9.92 -25.75
C PHE A 719 6.44 10.07 -27.22
N GLU A 720 5.84 11.03 -27.91
CA GLU A 720 6.26 11.43 -29.24
C GLU A 720 7.42 12.45 -29.12
N GLU A 721 8.57 12.14 -29.77
CA GLU A 721 9.80 12.91 -29.61
C GLU A 721 9.65 14.37 -30.05
N ASP A 722 8.91 14.64 -31.12
CA ASP A 722 8.68 16.01 -31.61
C ASP A 722 7.84 16.84 -30.65
N SER A 723 6.81 16.24 -30.04
CA SER A 723 6.00 16.88 -29.01
C SER A 723 6.85 17.20 -27.78
N LEU A 724 7.67 16.23 -27.34
CA LEU A 724 8.57 16.43 -26.21
C LEU A 724 9.59 17.54 -26.48
N LYS A 725 10.18 17.60 -27.70
CA LYS A 725 11.10 18.68 -28.11
C LYS A 725 10.41 20.05 -28.01
N SER A 726 9.18 20.15 -28.50
CA SER A 726 8.39 21.38 -28.40
C SER A 726 8.19 21.81 -26.94
N TYR A 727 7.79 20.88 -26.05
CA TYR A 727 7.58 21.20 -24.63
C TYR A 727 8.89 21.59 -23.94
N VAL A 728 9.98 20.90 -24.21
CA VAL A 728 11.30 21.21 -23.66
C VAL A 728 11.77 22.59 -24.09
N GLN A 729 11.60 22.96 -25.38
CA GLN A 729 11.96 24.28 -25.89
C GLN A 729 11.13 25.40 -25.29
N LYS A 730 9.82 25.13 -25.08
CA LYS A 730 8.87 26.08 -24.55
C LYS A 730 9.01 26.29 -23.04
N TYR A 731 9.15 25.22 -22.26
CA TYR A 731 9.06 25.27 -20.81
C TYR A 731 10.40 25.11 -20.09
N ILE A 732 11.38 24.37 -20.62
CA ILE A 732 12.67 24.19 -19.95
C ILE A 732 13.71 25.15 -20.51
N ALA A 733 13.80 25.33 -21.84
CA ALA A 733 14.77 26.23 -22.44
C ALA A 733 14.46 27.72 -22.20
N SER A 734 13.24 28.04 -21.69
CA SER A 734 12.82 29.39 -21.30
C SER A 734 13.06 29.70 -19.81
N LEU A 735 13.48 28.71 -19.01
CA LEU A 735 13.76 28.92 -17.58
C LEU A 735 14.95 29.83 -17.34
N PRO A 736 14.94 30.64 -16.28
CA PRO A 736 16.11 31.38 -15.83
C PRO A 736 17.30 30.46 -15.57
N ALA A 737 18.47 30.84 -16.04
CA ALA A 737 19.66 29.99 -15.90
C ALA A 737 20.94 30.82 -15.86
N SER A 738 21.96 30.38 -15.11
CA SER A 738 23.28 30.91 -15.01
C SER A 738 24.33 29.83 -15.26
N LYS A 739 25.60 30.22 -15.32
CA LYS A 739 26.73 29.28 -15.46
C LYS A 739 27.18 28.70 -14.12
N ASP A 740 26.70 29.22 -13.03
CA ASP A 740 27.07 28.77 -11.69
C ASP A 740 26.57 27.34 -11.42
N ARG A 741 27.40 26.58 -10.71
CA ARG A 741 27.07 25.22 -10.31
C ARG A 741 27.34 25.09 -8.82
N GLU A 742 26.30 24.63 -8.10
CA GLU A 742 26.40 24.41 -6.66
C GLU A 742 26.96 23.03 -6.35
N LYS A 743 27.48 22.90 -5.13
CA LYS A 743 27.90 21.63 -4.55
C LYS A 743 27.31 21.52 -3.14
N ALA A 744 26.84 20.35 -2.79
CA ALA A 744 26.40 20.08 -1.43
C ALA A 744 27.56 20.26 -0.43
N ILE A 745 27.24 20.80 0.73
CA ILE A 745 28.17 21.03 1.83
C ILE A 745 28.13 19.82 2.76
N ASP A 746 29.28 19.18 2.99
CA ASP A 746 29.37 18.09 3.97
C ASP A 746 29.16 18.63 5.40
N ARG A 747 27.95 18.46 5.95
CA ARG A 747 27.57 18.84 7.32
C ARG A 747 27.99 17.81 8.35
N LYS A 748 28.80 16.81 7.96
CA LYS A 748 29.34 15.75 8.84
C LYS A 748 28.25 14.92 9.54
N LEU A 749 27.19 14.61 8.79
CA LEU A 749 26.08 13.77 9.26
C LEU A 749 26.49 12.29 9.21
N TYR A 750 27.49 11.93 10.01
CA TYR A 750 28.05 10.58 10.03
C TYR A 750 27.43 9.74 11.14
N THR A 751 27.42 8.44 10.95
CA THR A 751 26.98 7.47 11.94
C THR A 751 27.97 7.39 13.11
N HIS A 752 27.45 6.92 14.25
CA HIS A 752 28.26 6.69 15.45
C HIS A 752 29.47 5.81 15.17
N LYS A 753 30.59 6.13 15.82
CA LYS A 753 31.82 5.33 15.80
C LYS A 753 32.02 4.61 17.12
N GLY A 754 32.41 3.33 17.02
CA GLY A 754 32.56 2.44 18.15
C GLY A 754 31.31 1.65 18.47
N VAL A 755 31.30 0.97 19.59
CA VAL A 755 30.16 0.14 20.03
C VAL A 755 29.34 0.89 21.06
N ARG A 756 28.05 0.96 20.86
CA ARG A 756 27.10 1.59 21.79
C ARG A 756 25.89 0.72 22.02
N SER A 757 25.55 0.48 23.28
CA SER A 757 24.29 -0.16 23.69
C SER A 757 23.35 0.88 24.31
N ASN A 758 22.08 0.84 23.93
CA ASN A 758 21.01 1.68 24.46
C ASN A 758 19.80 0.78 24.78
N ILE A 759 19.73 0.33 26.04
CA ILE A 759 18.62 -0.49 26.53
C ILE A 759 17.75 0.42 27.41
N PHE A 760 16.48 0.52 27.07
CA PHE A 760 15.55 1.39 27.78
C PHE A 760 14.19 0.72 28.00
N LYS A 761 13.48 1.21 29.01
CA LYS A 761 12.16 0.71 29.40
C LYS A 761 11.04 1.59 28.87
N ARG A 762 9.91 0.97 28.55
CA ARG A 762 8.71 1.66 28.11
C ARG A 762 7.46 0.95 28.63
N LYS A 763 6.48 1.71 29.11
CA LYS A 763 5.13 1.17 29.35
C LYS A 763 4.51 0.70 28.06
N MET A 764 3.95 -0.49 28.08
CA MET A 764 3.25 -1.07 26.95
C MET A 764 2.16 -2.04 27.43
N GLU A 765 1.04 -2.07 26.69
CA GLU A 765 -0.10 -2.92 27.06
C GLU A 765 0.16 -4.40 26.78
N ILE A 766 0.90 -4.72 25.75
CA ILE A 766 1.37 -6.09 25.46
C ILE A 766 2.89 -6.11 25.67
N PRO A 767 3.39 -6.79 26.72
CA PRO A 767 4.82 -6.87 26.99
C PRO A 767 5.58 -7.50 25.81
N GLN A 768 6.57 -6.79 25.27
CA GLN A 768 7.50 -7.29 24.25
C GLN A 768 8.86 -6.62 24.37
N ALA A 769 9.92 -7.33 24.00
CA ALA A 769 11.23 -6.76 23.75
C ALA A 769 11.37 -6.49 22.25
N THR A 770 11.76 -5.25 21.90
CA THR A 770 12.04 -4.88 20.51
C THR A 770 13.51 -4.53 20.39
N THR A 771 14.21 -5.16 19.44
CA THR A 771 15.66 -5.08 19.29
C THR A 771 16.04 -4.60 17.88
N ALA A 772 16.98 -3.66 17.81
CA ALA A 772 17.69 -3.29 16.60
C ALA A 772 19.21 -3.43 16.84
N LEU A 773 19.88 -4.18 16.00
CA LEU A 773 21.33 -4.31 15.95
C LEU A 773 21.81 -3.77 14.61
N VAL A 774 22.71 -2.78 14.60
CA VAL A 774 23.20 -2.16 13.36
C VAL A 774 24.71 -2.08 13.38
N TRP A 775 25.34 -2.71 12.41
CA TRP A 775 26.79 -2.62 12.16
C TRP A 775 27.07 -1.71 10.99
N MET A 776 28.10 -0.89 11.07
CA MET A 776 28.48 0.07 10.06
C MET A 776 29.97 -0.03 9.71
N ALA A 777 30.31 0.09 8.43
CA ALA A 777 31.70 0.12 7.98
C ALA A 777 31.90 1.05 6.79
N PRO A 778 33.03 1.75 6.67
CA PRO A 778 33.40 2.42 5.43
C PRO A 778 33.42 1.41 4.27
N CYS A 779 32.85 1.78 3.14
CA CYS A 779 32.73 0.90 1.97
C CYS A 779 32.70 1.72 0.70
N GLU A 780 33.35 1.29 -0.36
CA GLU A 780 33.20 1.94 -1.67
C GLU A 780 31.79 1.70 -2.24
N TYR A 781 31.23 2.76 -2.83
CA TYR A 781 29.95 2.68 -3.50
C TYR A 781 30.13 2.23 -4.95
N ASN A 782 29.96 0.96 -5.23
CA ASN A 782 30.07 0.33 -6.54
C ASN A 782 29.14 -0.89 -6.67
N THR A 783 28.97 -1.40 -7.89
CA THR A 783 28.08 -2.55 -8.17
C THR A 783 28.42 -3.77 -7.31
N ARG A 784 29.71 -4.09 -7.15
CA ARG A 784 30.14 -5.27 -6.39
C ARG A 784 29.75 -5.17 -4.94
N ASN A 785 30.11 -4.08 -4.27
CA ASN A 785 29.84 -3.91 -2.83
C ASN A 785 28.34 -3.82 -2.54
N ARG A 786 27.55 -3.19 -3.42
CA ARG A 786 26.08 -3.17 -3.32
C ARG A 786 25.49 -4.58 -3.40
N LEU A 787 25.99 -5.41 -4.34
CA LEU A 787 25.57 -6.81 -4.47
C LEU A 787 26.02 -7.66 -3.27
N LEU A 788 27.26 -7.51 -2.81
CA LEU A 788 27.77 -8.22 -1.62
C LEU A 788 26.91 -7.90 -0.40
N ALA A 789 26.62 -6.63 -0.16
CA ALA A 789 25.74 -6.22 0.95
C ALA A 789 24.35 -6.83 0.81
N ASN A 790 23.71 -6.70 -0.35
CA ASN A 790 22.37 -7.23 -0.57
C ASN A 790 22.32 -8.75 -0.35
N ILE A 791 23.27 -9.51 -0.91
CA ILE A 791 23.35 -10.97 -0.75
C ILE A 791 23.57 -11.34 0.72
N ALA A 792 24.51 -10.66 1.40
CA ALA A 792 24.74 -10.90 2.83
C ALA A 792 23.50 -10.65 3.68
N GLY A 793 22.77 -9.56 3.41
CA GLY A 793 21.52 -9.24 4.11
C GLY A 793 20.44 -10.29 3.91
N GLN A 794 20.26 -10.80 2.69
CA GLN A 794 19.27 -11.83 2.41
C GLN A 794 19.61 -13.20 3.05
N ILE A 795 20.89 -13.62 3.00
CA ILE A 795 21.34 -14.84 3.67
C ILE A 795 21.15 -14.71 5.17
N LEU A 796 21.56 -13.58 5.76
CA LEU A 796 21.39 -13.32 7.19
C LEU A 796 19.92 -13.33 7.60
N SER A 797 19.05 -12.68 6.85
CA SER A 797 17.60 -12.65 7.13
C SER A 797 17.01 -14.05 7.14
N LYS A 798 17.39 -14.91 6.18
CA LYS A 798 16.94 -16.30 6.15
C LYS A 798 17.45 -17.09 7.35
N ARG A 799 18.71 -16.94 7.73
CA ARG A 799 19.27 -17.60 8.91
C ARG A 799 18.63 -17.15 10.22
N CYS A 800 18.34 -15.86 10.35
CA CYS A 800 17.59 -15.34 11.51
C CYS A 800 16.18 -15.96 11.56
N LEU A 801 15.50 -16.05 10.44
CA LEU A 801 14.19 -16.69 10.37
C LEU A 801 14.26 -18.16 10.79
N ASP A 802 15.19 -18.92 10.22
CA ASP A 802 15.32 -20.35 10.47
C ASP A 802 15.68 -20.67 11.93
N GLU A 803 16.61 -19.91 12.52
CA GLU A 803 17.07 -20.18 13.89
C GLU A 803 16.12 -19.63 14.95
N ILE A 804 15.64 -18.40 14.79
CA ILE A 804 14.88 -17.70 15.84
C ILE A 804 13.39 -18.05 15.78
N ARG A 805 12.79 -18.05 14.56
CA ARG A 805 11.38 -18.40 14.38
C ARG A 805 11.19 -19.91 14.25
N GLU A 806 11.79 -20.51 13.20
CA GLU A 806 11.46 -21.89 12.81
C GLU A 806 11.97 -22.93 13.82
N LYS A 807 13.16 -22.76 14.39
CA LYS A 807 13.67 -23.71 15.38
C LYS A 807 13.23 -23.40 16.81
N ASN A 808 13.23 -22.13 17.19
CA ASN A 808 13.08 -21.74 18.58
C ASN A 808 11.73 -21.11 18.93
N GLY A 809 10.93 -20.68 17.96
CA GLY A 809 9.63 -20.02 18.18
C GLY A 809 9.72 -18.72 19.01
N LYS A 810 10.89 -18.06 19.05
CA LYS A 810 11.17 -16.91 19.95
C LYS A 810 10.74 -15.57 19.37
N SER A 811 10.46 -15.50 18.09
CA SER A 811 10.00 -14.30 17.40
C SER A 811 9.17 -14.69 16.17
N TYR A 812 8.18 -13.87 15.87
CA TYR A 812 7.36 -14.05 14.66
C TYR A 812 8.12 -13.70 13.37
N SER A 813 8.82 -12.57 13.36
CA SER A 813 9.43 -12.01 12.13
C SER A 813 10.82 -11.42 12.39
N PRO A 814 11.82 -12.22 12.80
CA PRO A 814 13.17 -11.74 12.84
C PRO A 814 13.63 -11.44 11.41
N SER A 815 14.17 -10.25 11.18
CA SER A 815 14.55 -9.80 9.84
C SER A 815 15.94 -9.18 9.85
N ALA A 816 16.65 -9.33 8.74
CA ALA A 816 17.91 -8.65 8.53
C ALA A 816 17.95 -8.01 7.15
N ALA A 817 18.68 -6.91 7.04
CA ALA A 817 18.95 -6.23 5.78
C ALA A 817 20.39 -5.76 5.75
N SER A 818 20.97 -5.66 4.57
CA SER A 818 22.26 -5.02 4.40
C SER A 818 22.30 -4.25 3.07
N GLY A 819 23.00 -3.14 3.09
CA GLY A 819 23.14 -2.27 1.93
C GLY A 819 24.37 -1.37 2.03
N VAL A 820 24.71 -0.72 0.92
CA VAL A 820 25.68 0.37 0.88
C VAL A 820 24.93 1.64 0.54
N SER A 821 24.99 2.62 1.42
CA SER A 821 24.41 3.96 1.21
C SER A 821 25.48 4.96 0.85
N PHE A 822 25.08 6.04 0.19
CA PHE A 822 25.93 7.17 -0.14
C PHE A 822 25.17 8.48 0.07
N ASP A 823 25.56 9.24 1.10
CA ASP A 823 25.17 10.64 1.21
C ASP A 823 26.38 11.51 0.90
N PHE A 824 27.31 11.67 1.85
CA PHE A 824 28.60 12.33 1.63
C PHE A 824 29.78 11.34 1.70
N LYS A 825 29.58 10.22 2.41
CA LYS A 825 30.56 9.12 2.50
C LYS A 825 29.86 7.79 2.32
N PRO A 826 30.38 6.92 1.46
CA PRO A 826 29.81 5.58 1.29
C PRO A 826 30.04 4.75 2.56
N GLU A 827 28.99 4.07 2.99
CA GLU A 827 28.97 3.21 4.17
C GLU A 827 28.16 1.95 3.93
N ALA A 828 28.74 0.81 4.27
CA ALA A 828 27.99 -0.45 4.35
C ALA A 828 27.32 -0.56 5.72
N ARG A 829 26.05 -1.02 5.73
CA ARG A 829 25.30 -1.33 6.95
C ARG A 829 24.76 -2.74 6.89
N ILE A 830 24.89 -3.46 8.01
CA ILE A 830 24.16 -4.70 8.28
C ILE A 830 23.26 -4.41 9.48
N GLN A 831 21.98 -4.71 9.36
CA GLN A 831 21.01 -4.44 10.43
C GLN A 831 20.11 -5.65 10.64
N ILE A 832 19.80 -5.93 11.92
CA ILE A 832 18.89 -6.99 12.35
C ILE A 832 17.80 -6.34 13.21
N PHE A 833 16.54 -6.67 12.93
CA PHE A 833 15.39 -6.26 13.72
C PHE A 833 14.60 -7.48 14.18
N THR A 834 14.16 -7.45 15.46
CA THR A 834 13.26 -8.49 15.96
C THR A 834 12.38 -7.94 17.10
N ALA A 835 11.19 -8.52 17.24
CA ALA A 835 10.37 -8.42 18.43
C ALA A 835 10.23 -9.82 19.02
N SER A 836 10.34 -9.94 20.35
CA SER A 836 10.32 -11.21 21.06
C SER A 836 9.68 -11.08 22.44
N ASN A 837 9.45 -12.22 23.07
CA ASN A 837 9.10 -12.25 24.49
C ASN A 837 10.18 -11.48 25.29
N PRO A 838 9.81 -10.57 26.22
CA PRO A 838 10.76 -9.86 27.06
C PRO A 838 11.57 -10.82 27.94
N ASP A 839 10.97 -11.95 28.37
CA ASP A 839 11.70 -12.99 29.09
C ASP A 839 12.66 -13.74 28.14
N GLY A 840 13.95 -13.57 28.36
CA GLY A 840 14.99 -14.22 27.53
C GLY A 840 15.38 -13.42 26.28
N TYR A 841 15.03 -12.12 26.15
CA TYR A 841 15.45 -11.29 25.03
C TYR A 841 16.98 -11.23 24.87
N GLU A 842 17.74 -11.24 25.97
CA GLU A 842 19.21 -11.23 25.95
C GLU A 842 19.78 -12.45 25.23
N GLU A 843 19.18 -13.64 25.46
CA GLU A 843 19.55 -14.84 24.74
C GLU A 843 19.26 -14.71 23.24
N THR A 844 18.12 -14.16 22.89
CA THR A 844 17.75 -13.89 21.48
C THR A 844 18.73 -12.92 20.81
N VAL A 845 19.08 -11.83 21.48
CA VAL A 845 20.08 -10.85 21.00
C VAL A 845 21.44 -11.52 20.79
N ASN A 846 21.90 -12.35 21.74
CA ASN A 846 23.17 -13.08 21.63
C ASN A 846 23.14 -14.07 20.46
N GLN A 847 22.03 -14.81 20.30
CA GLN A 847 21.86 -15.73 19.16
C GLN A 847 21.93 -14.97 17.81
N LEU A 848 21.29 -13.80 17.68
CA LEU A 848 21.35 -12.98 16.47
C LEU A 848 22.78 -12.54 16.15
N LYS A 849 23.55 -12.13 17.16
CA LYS A 849 24.98 -11.78 17.00
C LYS A 849 25.81 -12.99 16.53
N GLU A 850 25.59 -14.17 17.13
CA GLU A 850 26.28 -15.41 16.73
C GLU A 850 25.88 -15.87 15.33
N ILE A 851 24.63 -15.70 14.89
CA ILE A 851 24.21 -15.96 13.52
C ILE A 851 24.99 -15.09 12.54
N LEU A 852 25.12 -13.80 12.79
CA LEU A 852 25.91 -12.90 11.94
C LEU A 852 27.38 -13.28 11.94
N LYS A 853 27.96 -13.56 13.11
CA LYS A 853 29.35 -13.99 13.24
C LYS A 853 29.62 -15.30 12.49
N GLY A 854 28.71 -16.27 12.57
CA GLY A 854 28.79 -17.52 11.81
C GLY A 854 28.89 -17.34 10.31
N MET A 855 28.38 -16.22 9.76
CA MET A 855 28.55 -15.90 8.33
C MET A 855 29.98 -15.52 7.95
N THR A 856 30.85 -15.17 8.90
CA THR A 856 32.28 -14.96 8.62
C THR A 856 33.05 -16.26 8.49
N GLU A 857 32.53 -17.34 9.03
CA GLU A 857 33.15 -18.65 9.04
C GLU A 857 32.63 -19.54 7.90
N LYS A 858 31.30 -19.55 7.75
CA LYS A 858 30.64 -20.43 6.79
C LYS A 858 29.47 -19.74 6.08
N VAL A 859 29.50 -19.81 4.74
CA VAL A 859 28.35 -19.52 3.87
C VAL A 859 28.22 -20.68 2.92
N ASP A 860 27.04 -21.31 2.85
CA ASP A 860 26.80 -22.46 2.00
C ASP A 860 26.56 -22.02 0.55
N GLN A 861 27.09 -22.80 -0.42
CA GLN A 861 26.92 -22.48 -1.84
C GLN A 861 25.44 -22.45 -2.25
N ILE A 862 24.62 -23.32 -1.66
CA ILE A 862 23.17 -23.38 -1.92
C ILE A 862 22.48 -22.08 -1.50
N GLU A 863 22.85 -21.49 -0.34
CA GLU A 863 22.31 -20.21 0.10
C GLU A 863 22.66 -19.10 -0.89
N LEU A 864 23.93 -19.02 -1.29
CA LEU A 864 24.40 -18.06 -2.26
C LEU A 864 23.68 -18.19 -3.61
N ASP A 865 23.55 -19.43 -4.11
CA ASP A 865 22.92 -19.68 -5.40
C ASP A 865 21.44 -19.31 -5.41
N LYS A 866 20.69 -19.60 -4.34
CA LYS A 866 19.29 -19.17 -4.18
C LYS A 866 19.15 -17.66 -4.25
N VAL A 867 19.98 -16.91 -3.54
CA VAL A 867 19.91 -15.44 -3.52
C VAL A 867 20.33 -14.86 -4.88
N LYS A 868 21.37 -15.40 -5.51
CA LYS A 868 21.76 -14.98 -6.85
C LYS A 868 20.64 -15.18 -7.88
N GLU A 869 19.99 -16.35 -7.87
CA GLU A 869 18.86 -16.64 -8.77
C GLU A 869 17.73 -15.63 -8.59
N PHE A 870 17.37 -15.34 -7.34
CA PHE A 870 16.39 -14.32 -7.03
C PHE A 870 16.78 -12.94 -7.58
N LEU A 871 18.00 -12.47 -7.32
CA LEU A 871 18.48 -11.16 -7.75
C LEU A 871 18.60 -11.04 -9.28
N ILE A 872 18.99 -12.12 -9.98
CA ILE A 872 19.04 -12.16 -11.45
C ILE A 872 17.62 -12.02 -12.02
N LYS A 873 16.66 -12.71 -11.44
CA LYS A 873 15.25 -12.62 -11.83
C LYS A 873 14.68 -11.23 -11.58
N ASP A 874 14.90 -10.68 -10.39
CA ASP A 874 14.44 -9.36 -10.00
C ASP A 874 15.04 -8.24 -10.88
N ASN A 875 16.34 -8.35 -11.19
CA ASN A 875 16.99 -7.43 -12.11
C ASN A 875 16.37 -7.45 -13.52
N LYS A 876 16.01 -8.62 -14.05
CA LYS A 876 15.34 -8.71 -15.37
C LYS A 876 14.01 -7.98 -15.39
N GLN A 877 13.24 -8.03 -14.30
CA GLN A 877 11.98 -7.26 -14.17
C GLN A 877 12.26 -5.76 -14.08
N SER A 878 13.25 -5.37 -13.28
CA SER A 878 13.66 -3.98 -13.10
C SER A 878 14.05 -3.31 -14.41
N LEU A 879 14.67 -4.04 -15.36
CA LEU A 879 15.03 -3.52 -16.68
C LEU A 879 13.83 -3.11 -17.54
N LYS A 880 12.61 -3.56 -17.24
CA LYS A 880 11.35 -3.17 -17.89
C LYS A 880 10.58 -2.10 -17.10
N ASN A 881 11.24 -1.38 -16.19
CA ASN A 881 10.63 -0.37 -15.33
C ASN A 881 11.22 1.02 -15.57
N ASN A 882 10.38 1.99 -15.95
CA ASN A 882 10.83 3.36 -16.22
C ASN A 882 11.46 4.03 -14.99
N ASN A 883 10.90 3.80 -13.79
CA ASN A 883 11.42 4.39 -12.57
C ASN A 883 12.82 3.86 -12.21
N TYR A 884 13.11 2.59 -12.51
CA TYR A 884 14.44 2.02 -12.32
C TYR A 884 15.50 2.79 -13.14
N TRP A 885 15.23 3.01 -14.42
CA TRP A 885 16.16 3.73 -15.30
C TRP A 885 16.26 5.23 -14.96
N LEU A 886 15.13 5.84 -14.55
CA LEU A 886 15.11 7.22 -14.06
C LEU A 886 16.05 7.38 -12.86
N SER A 887 15.95 6.49 -11.89
CA SER A 887 16.76 6.49 -10.67
C SER A 887 18.25 6.26 -10.98
N LEU A 888 18.57 5.27 -11.83
CA LEU A 888 19.94 5.01 -12.23
C LEU A 888 20.58 6.22 -12.95
N MET A 889 19.83 6.84 -13.84
CA MET A 889 20.35 8.01 -14.58
C MET A 889 20.57 9.22 -13.67
N THR A 890 19.61 9.52 -12.81
CA THR A 890 19.73 10.63 -11.84
C THR A 890 20.88 10.41 -10.85
N GLU A 891 21.04 9.17 -10.34
CA GLU A 891 22.18 8.81 -9.47
C GLU A 891 23.52 8.98 -10.18
N LYS A 892 23.62 8.52 -11.41
CA LYS A 892 24.82 8.68 -12.22
C LYS A 892 25.16 10.15 -12.50
N LEU A 893 24.15 10.96 -12.80
CA LEU A 893 24.33 12.38 -13.09
C LEU A 893 24.76 13.18 -11.86
N LEU A 894 24.23 12.87 -10.68
CA LEU A 894 24.58 13.52 -9.44
C LEU A 894 25.94 13.05 -8.90
N TYR A 895 26.19 11.74 -8.86
CA TYR A 895 27.32 11.19 -8.11
C TYR A 895 28.40 10.54 -8.97
N GLY A 896 28.18 10.38 -10.28
CA GLY A 896 29.13 9.76 -11.20
C GLY A 896 29.21 8.23 -11.11
N PHE A 897 28.35 7.57 -10.33
CA PHE A 897 28.38 6.13 -10.12
C PHE A 897 27.64 5.38 -11.23
N ASP A 898 28.32 4.41 -11.85
CA ASP A 898 27.69 3.42 -12.70
C ASP A 898 27.54 2.11 -11.91
N VAL A 899 26.32 1.85 -11.48
CA VAL A 899 25.99 0.67 -10.67
C VAL A 899 25.27 -0.41 -11.47
N ARG A 900 25.19 -0.27 -12.81
CA ARG A 900 24.42 -1.17 -13.69
C ARG A 900 25.28 -1.92 -14.70
N THR A 901 26.23 -1.26 -15.34
CA THR A 901 26.90 -1.79 -16.56
C THR A 901 27.50 -3.20 -16.36
N ASP A 902 28.11 -3.50 -15.23
CA ASP A 902 28.75 -4.77 -14.94
C ASP A 902 27.89 -5.73 -14.10
N PHE A 903 26.60 -5.46 -13.90
CA PHE A 903 25.77 -6.23 -12.99
C PHE A 903 25.83 -7.76 -13.24
N ASP A 904 25.56 -8.19 -14.48
CA ASP A 904 25.50 -9.60 -14.84
C ASP A 904 26.83 -10.34 -14.69
N LYS A 905 27.94 -9.65 -14.95
CA LYS A 905 29.30 -10.15 -14.76
C LYS A 905 29.65 -10.24 -13.28
N VAL A 906 29.35 -9.21 -12.53
CA VAL A 906 29.69 -9.09 -11.11
C VAL A 906 28.91 -10.11 -10.29
N ILE A 907 27.56 -10.21 -10.46
CA ILE A 907 26.75 -11.15 -9.67
C ILE A 907 27.19 -12.60 -9.87
N LYS A 908 27.58 -13.00 -11.10
CA LYS A 908 28.09 -14.33 -11.38
C LYS A 908 29.45 -14.59 -10.73
N SER A 909 30.30 -13.58 -10.61
CA SER A 909 31.64 -13.70 -10.04
C SER A 909 31.70 -13.75 -8.51
N ILE A 910 30.63 -13.37 -7.81
CA ILE A 910 30.58 -13.39 -6.34
C ILE A 910 30.64 -14.83 -5.82
N THR A 911 31.53 -15.07 -4.87
CA THR A 911 31.73 -16.37 -4.19
C THR A 911 31.27 -16.33 -2.75
N THR A 912 31.21 -17.51 -2.12
CA THR A 912 30.94 -17.61 -0.67
C THR A 912 32.03 -16.94 0.16
N ASP A 913 33.30 -16.98 -0.28
CA ASP A 913 34.42 -16.30 0.39
C ASP A 913 34.30 -14.77 0.31
N ASP A 914 33.75 -14.24 -0.77
CA ASP A 914 33.47 -12.81 -0.88
C ASP A 914 32.44 -12.35 0.17
N ILE A 915 31.38 -13.13 0.37
CA ILE A 915 30.32 -12.82 1.39
C ILE A 915 30.91 -12.92 2.79
N LYS A 916 31.71 -13.95 3.08
CA LYS A 916 32.42 -14.09 4.37
C LYS A 916 33.31 -12.89 4.63
N SER A 917 34.12 -12.50 3.63
CA SER A 917 35.05 -11.37 3.71
C SER A 917 34.33 -10.03 3.90
N PHE A 918 33.25 -9.79 3.15
CA PHE A 918 32.42 -8.61 3.31
C PHE A 918 31.82 -8.54 4.72
N THR A 919 31.18 -9.61 5.17
CA THR A 919 30.58 -9.67 6.51
C THR A 919 31.63 -9.41 7.59
N LYS A 920 32.81 -10.07 7.45
CA LYS A 920 33.94 -9.87 8.37
C LYS A 920 34.40 -8.40 8.38
N SER A 921 34.53 -7.77 7.24
CA SER A 921 34.98 -6.37 7.16
C SER A 921 34.01 -5.41 7.87
N VAL A 922 32.70 -5.69 7.84
CA VAL A 922 31.68 -4.87 8.54
C VAL A 922 31.76 -5.08 10.05
N ILE A 923 31.96 -6.31 10.52
CA ILE A 923 32.11 -6.62 11.93
C ILE A 923 33.43 -6.03 12.48
N ASP A 924 34.55 -6.23 11.79
CA ASP A 924 35.88 -5.80 12.20
C ASP A 924 36.03 -4.27 12.26
N ALA A 925 35.17 -3.52 11.56
CA ALA A 925 35.12 -2.06 11.68
C ALA A 925 34.80 -1.59 13.10
N ASN A 926 34.26 -2.48 13.93
CA ASN A 926 33.93 -2.24 15.34
C ASN A 926 33.05 -0.99 15.57
N ASN A 927 32.16 -0.69 14.62
CA ASN A 927 31.11 0.32 14.74
C ASN A 927 29.76 -0.38 14.79
N MET A 928 29.10 -0.35 15.94
CA MET A 928 27.85 -1.07 16.14
C MET A 928 26.96 -0.34 17.15
N ILE A 929 25.69 -0.26 16.85
CA ILE A 929 24.69 0.13 17.84
C ILE A 929 23.78 -1.05 18.16
N GLU A 930 23.44 -1.16 19.42
CA GLU A 930 22.41 -2.06 19.94
C GLU A 930 21.34 -1.20 20.62
N VAL A 931 20.13 -1.26 20.14
CA VAL A 931 18.99 -0.56 20.75
C VAL A 931 17.94 -1.59 21.11
N VAL A 932 17.62 -1.65 22.41
CA VAL A 932 16.61 -2.59 22.92
C VAL A 932 15.60 -1.83 23.76
N MET A 933 14.33 -1.96 23.40
CA MET A 933 13.19 -1.49 24.17
C MET A 933 12.54 -2.68 24.88
N ILE A 934 12.40 -2.60 26.20
CA ILE A 934 11.77 -3.64 27.05
C ILE A 934 10.61 -3.04 27.86
N PRO A 935 9.64 -3.85 28.32
CA PRO A 935 8.58 -3.34 29.19
C PRO A 935 9.13 -2.83 30.54
N GLU A 936 8.40 -1.86 31.14
CA GLU A 936 8.67 -1.38 32.52
C GLU A 936 8.29 -2.43 33.55
#